data_34c9f02ed366ae88e7d5f1f3448c4872
#
_entry.id   34c9f02ed366ae88e7d5f1f3448c4872
#
_cell.length_a   1.000
_cell.length_b   1.000
_cell.length_c   1.000
_cell.angle_alpha   90.00
_cell.angle_beta   90.00
_cell.angle_gamma   90.00
#
_symmetry.space_group_name_H-M   'P 1'
#
loop_
_entity.id
_entity.type
_entity.pdbx_description
1 polymer ?
#
loop_
_entity_poly.entity_id
_entity_poly.type
_entity_poly.pdbx_seq_one_letter_code
_entity_poly.pdbx_strand_id
1 'polypeptide(L)'
;MPATPMQHPRPRAATYRVQLHAGFTFDDAAAVVGYLADLGVSHLYCSPYLQAAEGSTHGYDVVDHGRLNDELGGGGAHRRLTRRLAQAGLGQVLDIVPNHMALAGRANAWWWDVLENGPSSRYASHFDIDWDPPQHKLAATVLMPVLGDHYGRVLEAGELAVERQGGSFTVRYHEHEVPLSPRSLDALLTRAAQRSGSAELDAVAAALGRLPHAHRTDPAAVAERHHDKEVLRARLAELCGERPAVAAAIDAEVDAVNGDADALDQLLGQQNYRLAYWRTAAEELSYRRFFDIETLAGLRVEDEAVFEATHRVILRLVAEGTVDGLRVDHVDGLADPQGYLDRLSEATGDGYVVVEKILAADEELPGSWPVAGTSGYDFLNHVSRLCVDSGGAAAIRACYARFTGAGEAYPEVVHAAKLQIMREDLAAEVERLTGLLADVCEGYRRQRDHTRRELRDVLREVVAAFGVYRGYVRPGRPVTPADRAHAAAAVAGVRRRRPDIDPELMTFIGELLVLGRPGKAEADFAVRFAQVSSAVMAKGVEDTAFYRYQPLVSLNEVGGDPASLGESAGGFHQAMARMARRWPETMLTLSTHDTKRSGDVRARIGLLSELPEAWERAIAAWARRNERHKRGGWPDRNAEYLLYQTLVGAWPIDSARAGAFLQKAAREAKVHTSWTDPCAEYDDALGAFVTAVLADQGFVADLTAFLAGHRIVERGRVSSLAQTTLLLTCPGVPDLYQGTEVWDLSLVDPDNRRPVDYEARRRLLAELAGAGPEAALARGDEGGPKLWLIHRLLQHRRRHPAGFGPDSGYQPLPVTGARAAHAVAFTRTGGLAVVVPRLVTGLVTGLAGGSADLARGSADLAGGSADLAGGWAGTMVELPGGAWTDVLTGGRIDGGAVGVAAMLRRFPVAVLAREA
;
A
#
# COMPACT_ATOMS: atom_id res chain seq x y z
N MET A 1 -26.66 10.46 20.21
CA MET A 1 -26.99 9.54 21.31
C MET A 1 -25.66 9.11 21.93
N PRO A 2 -25.46 9.08 23.25
CA PRO A 2 -24.23 8.56 23.84
C PRO A 2 -24.10 7.08 23.47
N ALA A 3 -22.91 6.71 22.99
CA ALA A 3 -22.57 5.35 22.60
C ALA A 3 -22.79 4.40 23.80
N THR A 4 -23.50 3.32 23.59
CA THR A 4 -23.60 2.23 24.56
C THR A 4 -22.20 1.64 24.70
N PRO A 5 -21.64 1.48 25.91
CA PRO A 5 -20.31 0.89 26.07
C PRO A 5 -20.27 -0.48 25.42
N MET A 6 -19.26 -0.72 24.58
CA MET A 6 -19.04 -2.02 23.96
C MET A 6 -19.02 -3.12 25.04
N GLN A 7 -19.81 -4.17 24.83
CA GLN A 7 -19.66 -5.42 25.58
C GLN A 7 -18.18 -5.82 25.48
N HIS A 8 -17.55 -6.24 26.58
CA HIS A 8 -16.11 -6.53 26.75
C HIS A 8 -15.39 -6.86 25.45
N PRO A 9 -14.34 -6.14 25.08
CA PRO A 9 -13.66 -6.35 23.81
C PRO A 9 -13.18 -7.80 23.69
N ARG A 10 -13.47 -8.44 22.56
CA ARG A 10 -13.00 -9.80 22.31
C ARG A 10 -11.47 -9.81 22.32
N PRO A 11 -10.80 -10.77 23.00
CA PRO A 11 -9.35 -10.83 22.98
C PRO A 11 -8.83 -10.97 21.53
N ARG A 12 -7.97 -10.04 21.11
CA ARG A 12 -7.37 -10.05 19.78
C ARG A 12 -6.18 -11.00 19.73
N ALA A 13 -6.44 -12.28 19.43
CA ALA A 13 -5.38 -13.27 19.33
C ALA A 13 -4.62 -13.19 18.01
N ALA A 14 -5.32 -13.02 16.89
CA ALA A 14 -4.78 -12.85 15.55
C ALA A 14 -5.87 -12.41 14.59
N THR A 15 -5.48 -11.75 13.50
CA THR A 15 -6.33 -11.45 12.36
C THR A 15 -5.98 -12.34 11.16
N TYR A 16 -6.93 -12.51 10.25
CA TYR A 16 -6.72 -13.12 8.95
C TYR A 16 -7.29 -12.19 7.88
N ARG A 17 -6.42 -11.65 7.05
CA ARG A 17 -6.82 -10.69 6.01
C ARG A 17 -7.32 -11.38 4.76
N VAL A 18 -8.51 -10.96 4.29
CA VAL A 18 -9.09 -11.36 3.00
C VAL A 18 -9.27 -10.17 2.08
N GLN A 19 -9.07 -10.38 0.78
CA GLN A 19 -9.35 -9.42 -0.27
C GLN A 19 -10.73 -9.71 -0.84
N LEU A 20 -11.67 -8.77 -0.64
CA LEU A 20 -13.05 -8.86 -1.12
C LEU A 20 -13.17 -8.21 -2.51
N HIS A 21 -13.78 -8.90 -3.43
CA HIS A 21 -14.06 -8.46 -4.79
C HIS A 21 -15.20 -9.30 -5.37
N ALA A 22 -15.67 -9.02 -6.59
CA ALA A 22 -16.78 -9.77 -7.22
C ALA A 22 -16.54 -11.29 -7.32
N GLY A 23 -15.28 -11.75 -7.37
CA GLY A 23 -14.90 -13.17 -7.36
C GLY A 23 -14.71 -13.78 -5.97
N PHE A 24 -14.75 -12.99 -4.88
CA PHE A 24 -14.72 -13.45 -3.48
C PHE A 24 -15.53 -12.46 -2.62
N THR A 25 -16.81 -12.74 -2.53
CA THR A 25 -17.84 -11.90 -1.93
C THR A 25 -17.98 -12.07 -0.41
N PHE A 26 -18.93 -11.36 0.22
CA PHE A 26 -19.29 -11.58 1.62
C PHE A 26 -19.80 -13.00 1.89
N ASP A 27 -20.51 -13.60 0.93
CA ASP A 27 -21.00 -14.97 1.10
C ASP A 27 -19.85 -15.99 0.98
N ASP A 28 -18.87 -15.76 0.11
CA ASP A 28 -17.66 -16.59 0.03
C ASP A 28 -16.82 -16.47 1.31
N ALA A 29 -16.66 -15.26 1.83
CA ALA A 29 -16.02 -15.03 3.14
C ALA A 29 -16.78 -15.74 4.27
N ALA A 30 -18.12 -15.72 4.27
CA ALA A 30 -18.93 -16.45 5.25
C ALA A 30 -18.72 -17.97 5.18
N ALA A 31 -18.48 -18.52 3.98
CA ALA A 31 -18.24 -19.96 3.79
C ALA A 31 -16.90 -20.42 4.40
N VAL A 32 -15.90 -19.54 4.50
CA VAL A 32 -14.58 -19.87 5.07
C VAL A 32 -14.47 -19.60 6.57
N VAL A 33 -15.47 -18.96 7.20
CA VAL A 33 -15.44 -18.62 8.65
C VAL A 33 -15.18 -19.85 9.52
N GLY A 34 -15.75 -21.02 9.17
CA GLY A 34 -15.51 -22.27 9.91
C GLY A 34 -14.04 -22.67 9.91
N TYR A 35 -13.40 -22.63 8.73
CA TYR A 35 -11.97 -22.90 8.60
C TYR A 35 -11.11 -21.93 9.42
N LEU A 36 -11.43 -20.64 9.39
CA LEU A 36 -10.70 -19.61 10.14
C LEU A 36 -10.81 -19.82 11.67
N ALA A 37 -12.01 -20.22 12.13
CA ALA A 37 -12.21 -20.55 13.53
C ALA A 37 -11.41 -21.79 13.95
N ASP A 38 -11.38 -22.84 13.10
CA ASP A 38 -10.62 -24.06 13.31
C ASP A 38 -9.11 -23.79 13.27
N LEU A 39 -8.63 -22.91 12.38
CA LEU A 39 -7.24 -22.45 12.34
C LEU A 39 -6.85 -21.77 13.66
N GLY A 40 -7.76 -21.02 14.26
CA GLY A 40 -7.59 -20.39 15.57
C GLY A 40 -7.46 -18.87 15.55
N VAL A 41 -7.73 -18.19 14.42
CA VAL A 41 -7.79 -16.72 14.39
C VAL A 41 -8.95 -16.18 15.21
N SER A 42 -8.86 -14.94 15.66
CA SER A 42 -9.91 -14.29 16.46
C SER A 42 -10.76 -13.31 15.65
N HIS A 43 -10.20 -12.75 14.57
CA HIS A 43 -10.87 -11.72 13.76
C HIS A 43 -10.63 -11.96 12.27
N LEU A 44 -11.67 -11.76 11.48
CA LEU A 44 -11.55 -11.58 10.04
C LEU A 44 -11.14 -10.13 9.76
N TYR A 45 -10.10 -9.91 8.99
CA TYR A 45 -9.69 -8.59 8.55
C TYR A 45 -10.07 -8.41 7.08
N CYS A 46 -11.03 -7.55 6.81
CA CYS A 46 -11.56 -7.32 5.48
C CYS A 46 -10.86 -6.15 4.78
N SER A 47 -10.54 -6.31 3.48
CA SER A 47 -10.25 -5.17 2.61
C SER A 47 -11.43 -4.20 2.58
N PRO A 48 -11.26 -2.96 2.07
CA PRO A 48 -12.35 -1.98 1.99
C PRO A 48 -13.57 -2.56 1.26
N TYR A 49 -14.77 -2.32 1.81
CA TYR A 49 -16.01 -2.89 1.26
C TYR A 49 -17.17 -1.88 1.18
N LEU A 50 -16.90 -0.58 1.30
CA LEU A 50 -17.85 0.44 0.84
C LEU A 50 -17.95 0.39 -0.69
N GLN A 51 -19.00 1.02 -1.25
CA GLN A 51 -19.20 0.94 -2.69
C GLN A 51 -17.99 1.45 -3.46
N ALA A 52 -17.32 0.55 -4.14
CA ALA A 52 -16.17 0.81 -4.99
C ALA A 52 -16.61 1.02 -6.45
N ALA A 53 -15.68 1.43 -7.31
CA ALA A 53 -15.88 1.48 -8.76
C ALA A 53 -16.25 0.09 -9.30
N GLU A 54 -16.99 0.04 -10.41
CA GLU A 54 -17.40 -1.22 -11.05
C GLU A 54 -16.17 -2.06 -11.44
N GLY A 55 -16.20 -3.35 -11.11
CA GLY A 55 -15.12 -4.29 -11.41
C GLY A 55 -13.87 -4.13 -10.52
N SER A 56 -13.92 -3.35 -9.44
CA SER A 56 -12.82 -3.19 -8.49
C SER A 56 -12.40 -4.53 -7.88
N THR A 57 -11.10 -4.82 -7.91
CA THR A 57 -10.53 -6.05 -7.34
C THR A 57 -9.92 -5.85 -5.95
N HIS A 58 -10.01 -4.62 -5.38
CA HIS A 58 -9.34 -4.25 -4.13
C HIS A 58 -10.18 -3.39 -3.18
N GLY A 59 -11.17 -2.61 -3.68
CA GLY A 59 -12.07 -1.80 -2.87
C GLY A 59 -11.55 -0.44 -2.40
N TYR A 60 -10.30 -0.06 -2.75
CA TYR A 60 -9.71 1.24 -2.37
C TYR A 60 -10.21 2.41 -3.23
N ASP A 61 -10.83 2.12 -4.35
CA ASP A 61 -11.42 3.06 -5.30
C ASP A 61 -12.90 3.34 -4.99
N VAL A 62 -13.15 3.80 -3.76
CA VAL A 62 -14.51 4.07 -3.24
C VAL A 62 -15.17 5.18 -4.07
N VAL A 63 -16.43 4.93 -4.53
CA VAL A 63 -17.28 5.90 -5.23
C VAL A 63 -18.45 6.40 -4.38
N ASP A 64 -18.86 5.64 -3.36
CA ASP A 64 -19.96 6.01 -2.46
C ASP A 64 -19.72 5.50 -1.03
N HIS A 65 -19.43 6.41 -0.10
CA HIS A 65 -19.26 6.09 1.32
C HIS A 65 -20.59 5.83 2.04
N GLY A 66 -21.72 6.05 1.38
CA GLY A 66 -23.06 5.94 1.99
C GLY A 66 -23.60 4.51 2.04
N ARG A 67 -22.95 3.53 1.40
CA ARG A 67 -23.46 2.16 1.31
C ARG A 67 -22.34 1.12 1.17
N LEU A 68 -22.68 -0.13 1.45
CA LEU A 68 -21.83 -1.28 1.23
C LEU A 68 -21.83 -1.66 -0.26
N ASN A 69 -20.72 -2.24 -0.74
CA ASN A 69 -20.54 -2.58 -2.15
C ASN A 69 -21.53 -3.65 -2.60
N ASP A 70 -22.30 -3.33 -3.64
CA ASP A 70 -23.32 -4.22 -4.21
C ASP A 70 -22.70 -5.43 -4.92
N GLU A 71 -21.51 -5.29 -5.53
CA GLU A 71 -20.79 -6.42 -6.15
C GLU A 71 -20.34 -7.48 -5.12
N LEU A 72 -20.21 -7.09 -3.85
CA LEU A 72 -19.94 -8.00 -2.75
C LEU A 72 -21.22 -8.64 -2.17
N GLY A 73 -22.40 -8.32 -2.72
CA GLY A 73 -23.71 -8.76 -2.24
C GLY A 73 -24.39 -7.79 -1.28
N GLY A 74 -23.86 -6.59 -1.12
CA GLY A 74 -24.46 -5.47 -0.38
C GLY A 74 -24.76 -5.79 1.08
N GLY A 75 -25.65 -4.98 1.70
CA GLY A 75 -26.00 -5.10 3.12
C GLY A 75 -26.63 -6.44 3.50
N GLY A 76 -27.25 -7.15 2.56
CA GLY A 76 -27.87 -8.47 2.79
C GLY A 76 -26.81 -9.54 3.07
N ALA A 77 -25.82 -9.65 2.21
CA ALA A 77 -24.72 -10.61 2.32
C ALA A 77 -23.82 -10.25 3.52
N HIS A 78 -23.51 -8.97 3.74
CA HIS A 78 -22.77 -8.52 4.91
C HIS A 78 -23.44 -8.96 6.24
N ARG A 79 -24.75 -8.84 6.38
CA ARG A 79 -25.47 -9.34 7.58
C ARG A 79 -25.39 -10.87 7.72
N ARG A 80 -25.26 -11.63 6.63
CA ARG A 80 -25.02 -13.09 6.71
C ARG A 80 -23.62 -13.39 7.23
N LEU A 81 -22.62 -12.70 6.68
CA LEU A 81 -21.22 -12.82 7.12
C LEU A 81 -21.09 -12.49 8.62
N THR A 82 -21.57 -11.32 9.06
CA THR A 82 -21.43 -10.88 10.47
C THR A 82 -22.13 -11.82 11.45
N ARG A 83 -23.31 -12.37 11.08
CA ARG A 83 -23.95 -13.43 11.87
C ARG A 83 -23.12 -14.70 11.93
N ARG A 84 -22.49 -15.09 10.82
CA ARG A 84 -21.64 -16.27 10.79
C ARG A 84 -20.37 -16.10 11.63
N LEU A 85 -19.76 -14.91 11.57
CA LEU A 85 -18.63 -14.53 12.45
C LEU A 85 -19.03 -14.61 13.93
N ALA A 86 -20.15 -13.99 14.31
CA ALA A 86 -20.65 -14.02 15.68
C ALA A 86 -20.92 -15.44 16.18
N GLN A 87 -21.53 -16.32 15.35
CA GLN A 87 -21.76 -17.73 15.68
C GLN A 87 -20.46 -18.51 15.90
N ALA A 88 -19.40 -18.17 15.18
CA ALA A 88 -18.07 -18.77 15.31
C ALA A 88 -17.22 -18.13 16.42
N GLY A 89 -17.72 -17.07 17.08
CA GLY A 89 -16.96 -16.33 18.10
C GLY A 89 -15.82 -15.46 17.53
N LEU A 90 -15.89 -15.13 16.23
CA LEU A 90 -14.94 -14.26 15.56
C LEU A 90 -15.44 -12.80 15.54
N GLY A 91 -14.50 -11.86 15.59
CA GLY A 91 -14.70 -10.44 15.35
C GLY A 91 -14.34 -10.03 13.93
N GLN A 92 -14.41 -8.71 13.66
CA GLN A 92 -14.06 -8.14 12.37
C GLN A 92 -13.20 -6.89 12.52
N VAL A 93 -12.11 -6.81 11.75
CA VAL A 93 -11.35 -5.58 11.49
C VAL A 93 -11.66 -5.12 10.07
N LEU A 94 -11.93 -3.83 9.87
CA LEU A 94 -12.26 -3.24 8.58
C LEU A 94 -11.15 -2.29 8.13
N ASP A 95 -10.72 -2.44 6.88
CA ASP A 95 -9.88 -1.47 6.21
C ASP A 95 -10.73 -0.30 5.69
N ILE A 96 -10.34 0.95 5.99
CA ILE A 96 -11.08 2.16 5.61
C ILE A 96 -10.21 3.13 4.85
N VAL A 97 -10.82 3.83 3.87
CA VAL A 97 -10.12 4.71 2.92
C VAL A 97 -10.59 6.16 3.12
N PRO A 98 -10.00 6.92 4.05
CA PRO A 98 -10.43 8.30 4.30
C PRO A 98 -9.82 9.33 3.34
N ASN A 99 -8.69 9.01 2.70
CA ASN A 99 -7.87 10.00 1.99
C ASN A 99 -8.42 10.41 0.62
N HIS A 100 -9.16 9.53 -0.08
CA HIS A 100 -9.54 9.75 -1.48
C HIS A 100 -10.81 9.02 -1.89
N MET A 101 -11.37 9.41 -3.07
CA MET A 101 -12.46 8.72 -3.77
C MET A 101 -12.12 8.58 -5.25
N ALA A 102 -12.66 7.54 -5.89
CA ALA A 102 -12.55 7.35 -7.33
C ALA A 102 -13.49 8.27 -8.12
N LEU A 103 -13.01 8.78 -9.25
CA LEU A 103 -13.69 9.69 -10.15
C LEU A 103 -14.46 8.92 -11.25
N ALA A 104 -15.28 7.95 -10.86
CA ALA A 104 -15.97 7.03 -11.78
C ALA A 104 -17.31 7.59 -12.30
N GLY A 105 -17.29 8.75 -12.96
CA GLY A 105 -18.47 9.33 -13.62
C GLY A 105 -19.70 9.42 -12.72
N ARG A 106 -20.87 8.92 -13.19
CA ARG A 106 -22.13 8.93 -12.42
C ARG A 106 -22.08 8.11 -11.12
N ALA A 107 -21.19 7.13 -11.01
CA ALA A 107 -21.09 6.29 -9.81
C ALA A 107 -20.64 7.10 -8.58
N ASN A 108 -19.82 8.13 -8.78
CA ASN A 108 -19.47 9.11 -7.75
C ASN A 108 -20.37 10.35 -7.87
N ALA A 109 -21.49 10.33 -7.17
CA ALA A 109 -22.47 11.43 -7.20
C ALA A 109 -21.89 12.76 -6.67
N TRP A 110 -20.91 12.75 -5.77
CA TRP A 110 -20.28 13.97 -5.27
C TRP A 110 -19.41 14.64 -6.33
N TRP A 111 -18.60 13.84 -7.03
CA TRP A 111 -17.76 14.35 -8.12
C TRP A 111 -18.60 14.80 -9.32
N TRP A 112 -19.65 14.04 -9.63
CA TRP A 112 -20.62 14.42 -10.67
C TRP A 112 -21.23 15.81 -10.42
N ASP A 113 -21.65 16.07 -9.18
CA ASP A 113 -22.19 17.38 -8.79
C ASP A 113 -21.11 18.49 -8.86
N VAL A 114 -19.84 18.18 -8.54
CA VAL A 114 -18.71 19.11 -8.71
C VAL A 114 -18.53 19.49 -10.18
N LEU A 115 -18.54 18.55 -11.10
CA LEU A 115 -18.42 18.83 -12.52
C LEU A 115 -19.61 19.64 -13.06
N GLU A 116 -20.81 19.35 -12.60
CA GLU A 116 -22.03 20.05 -13.04
C GLU A 116 -22.11 21.48 -12.52
N ASN A 117 -21.66 21.73 -11.26
CA ASN A 117 -21.91 23.00 -10.56
C ASN A 117 -20.66 23.80 -10.24
N GLY A 118 -19.45 23.25 -10.44
CA GLY A 118 -18.17 23.90 -10.15
C GLY A 118 -18.02 24.29 -8.66
N PRO A 119 -17.44 25.46 -8.35
CA PRO A 119 -17.27 25.94 -6.96
C PRO A 119 -18.57 26.05 -6.16
N SER A 120 -19.74 26.19 -6.84
CA SER A 120 -21.05 26.21 -6.17
C SER A 120 -21.66 24.83 -5.94
N SER A 121 -20.92 23.75 -6.20
CA SER A 121 -21.33 22.39 -5.80
C SER A 121 -21.44 22.28 -4.27
N ARG A 122 -22.42 21.49 -3.80
CA ARG A 122 -22.54 21.14 -2.39
C ARG A 122 -21.34 20.34 -1.88
N TYR A 123 -20.60 19.72 -2.79
CA TYR A 123 -19.45 18.88 -2.51
C TYR A 123 -18.12 19.52 -2.93
N ALA A 124 -18.12 20.81 -3.32
CA ALA A 124 -16.90 21.51 -3.73
C ALA A 124 -15.82 21.56 -2.63
N SER A 125 -16.24 21.60 -1.34
CA SER A 125 -15.36 21.56 -0.18
C SER A 125 -14.97 20.14 0.26
N HIS A 126 -15.59 19.10 -0.28
CA HIS A 126 -15.28 17.71 0.07
C HIS A 126 -13.96 17.25 -0.56
N PHE A 127 -13.68 17.75 -1.75
CA PHE A 127 -12.45 17.45 -2.46
C PHE A 127 -11.40 18.54 -2.30
N ASP A 128 -10.14 18.16 -2.34
CA ASP A 128 -9.01 19.08 -2.26
C ASP A 128 -8.68 19.63 -3.65
N ILE A 129 -9.57 20.50 -4.16
CA ILE A 129 -9.49 21.17 -5.46
C ILE A 129 -8.92 22.59 -5.26
N ASP A 130 -7.95 22.95 -6.12
CA ASP A 130 -7.47 24.31 -6.27
C ASP A 130 -8.36 25.04 -7.29
N TRP A 131 -9.25 25.90 -6.80
CA TRP A 131 -10.17 26.65 -7.64
C TRP A 131 -9.59 27.93 -8.23
N ASP A 132 -8.40 28.36 -7.77
CA ASP A 132 -7.69 29.54 -8.25
C ASP A 132 -6.20 29.23 -8.52
N PRO A 133 -5.93 28.25 -9.40
CA PRO A 133 -4.55 27.88 -9.70
C PRO A 133 -3.83 28.99 -10.48
N PRO A 134 -2.49 29.04 -10.47
CA PRO A 134 -1.71 30.03 -11.21
C PRO A 134 -2.00 30.05 -12.72
N GLN A 135 -2.49 28.96 -13.25
CA GLN A 135 -2.91 28.84 -14.65
C GLN A 135 -4.33 29.40 -14.82
N HIS A 136 -4.45 30.66 -15.23
CA HIS A 136 -5.74 31.34 -15.45
C HIS A 136 -6.74 30.56 -16.29
N LYS A 137 -6.28 29.71 -17.22
CA LYS A 137 -7.15 28.81 -18.02
C LYS A 137 -7.91 27.77 -17.19
N LEU A 138 -7.51 27.52 -15.96
CA LEU A 138 -8.14 26.58 -15.02
C LEU A 138 -8.85 27.30 -13.86
N ALA A 139 -8.94 28.62 -13.87
CA ALA A 139 -9.65 29.35 -12.81
C ALA A 139 -11.11 28.90 -12.74
N ALA A 140 -11.58 28.51 -11.53
CA ALA A 140 -12.90 28.00 -11.24
C ALA A 140 -13.31 26.75 -12.06
N THR A 141 -12.36 26.00 -12.64
CA THR A 141 -12.59 24.79 -13.42
C THR A 141 -11.75 23.61 -12.92
N VAL A 142 -12.23 22.39 -13.13
CA VAL A 142 -11.51 21.15 -12.85
C VAL A 142 -10.87 20.63 -14.14
N LEU A 143 -9.58 20.30 -14.10
CA LEU A 143 -8.93 19.62 -15.22
C LEU A 143 -9.39 18.16 -15.25
N MET A 144 -9.91 17.71 -16.41
CA MET A 144 -10.30 16.32 -16.67
C MET A 144 -9.39 15.72 -17.76
N PRO A 145 -8.26 15.09 -17.37
CA PRO A 145 -7.25 14.57 -18.31
C PRO A 145 -7.64 13.17 -18.79
N VAL A 146 -8.71 13.07 -19.56
CA VAL A 146 -9.30 11.78 -20.03
C VAL A 146 -9.13 11.52 -21.52
N LEU A 147 -8.65 12.51 -22.28
CA LEU A 147 -8.56 12.38 -23.74
C LEU A 147 -7.29 11.61 -24.17
N GLY A 148 -7.42 10.75 -25.16
CA GLY A 148 -6.31 9.96 -25.72
C GLY A 148 -5.32 10.77 -26.58
N ASP A 149 -5.74 11.96 -27.07
CA ASP A 149 -4.90 12.92 -27.82
C ASP A 149 -5.26 14.37 -27.44
N HIS A 150 -4.57 15.33 -28.01
CA HIS A 150 -4.84 16.75 -27.83
C HIS A 150 -6.29 17.11 -28.13
N TYR A 151 -6.90 17.91 -27.25
CA TYR A 151 -8.32 18.29 -27.29
C TYR A 151 -8.83 18.68 -28.67
N GLY A 152 -8.14 19.56 -29.39
CA GLY A 152 -8.59 20.00 -30.73
C GLY A 152 -8.65 18.86 -31.75
N ARG A 153 -7.73 17.91 -31.69
CA ARG A 153 -7.73 16.75 -32.59
C ARG A 153 -8.91 15.81 -32.29
N VAL A 154 -9.17 15.53 -31.02
CA VAL A 154 -10.27 14.70 -30.57
C VAL A 154 -11.61 15.34 -30.95
N LEU A 155 -11.73 16.67 -30.77
CA LEU A 155 -12.92 17.45 -31.16
C LEU A 155 -13.18 17.39 -32.68
N GLU A 156 -12.15 17.71 -33.48
CA GLU A 156 -12.23 17.71 -34.94
C GLU A 156 -12.45 16.31 -35.54
N ALA A 157 -12.01 15.26 -34.83
CA ALA A 157 -12.27 13.86 -35.20
C ALA A 157 -13.73 13.41 -34.90
N GLY A 158 -14.51 14.26 -34.19
CA GLY A 158 -15.90 13.93 -33.82
C GLY A 158 -16.02 12.84 -32.74
N GLU A 159 -14.99 12.68 -31.90
CA GLU A 159 -14.98 11.68 -30.83
C GLU A 159 -15.72 12.17 -29.58
N LEU A 160 -16.01 13.49 -29.46
CA LEU A 160 -16.83 14.09 -28.42
C LEU A 160 -18.26 14.27 -28.91
N ALA A 161 -19.23 13.85 -28.10
CA ALA A 161 -20.63 14.01 -28.47
C ALA A 161 -21.49 14.44 -27.27
N VAL A 162 -22.36 15.40 -27.47
CA VAL A 162 -23.43 15.74 -26.51
C VAL A 162 -24.53 14.70 -26.64
N GLU A 163 -25.00 14.20 -25.52
CA GLU A 163 -26.13 13.28 -25.43
C GLU A 163 -27.19 13.84 -24.49
N ARG A 164 -28.47 13.56 -24.82
CA ARG A 164 -29.61 13.92 -23.97
C ARG A 164 -30.33 12.69 -23.45
N GLN A 165 -30.58 12.65 -22.16
CA GLN A 165 -31.45 11.66 -21.56
C GLN A 165 -32.52 12.36 -20.68
N GLY A 166 -33.77 12.40 -21.20
CA GLY A 166 -34.81 13.17 -20.53
C GLY A 166 -34.51 14.66 -20.49
N GLY A 167 -34.44 15.25 -19.29
CA GLY A 167 -34.03 16.64 -19.07
C GLY A 167 -32.55 16.86 -18.77
N SER A 168 -31.72 15.81 -18.82
CA SER A 168 -30.28 15.84 -18.53
C SER A 168 -29.45 15.79 -19.81
N PHE A 169 -28.30 16.46 -19.80
CA PHE A 169 -27.36 16.48 -20.93
C PHE A 169 -25.97 16.16 -20.43
N THR A 170 -25.24 15.39 -21.24
CA THR A 170 -23.87 14.94 -20.93
C THR A 170 -22.99 15.08 -22.17
N VAL A 171 -21.68 15.05 -21.96
CA VAL A 171 -20.69 14.86 -23.01
C VAL A 171 -20.11 13.47 -22.84
N ARG A 172 -20.08 12.71 -23.92
CA ARG A 172 -19.47 11.41 -24.01
C ARG A 172 -18.15 11.47 -24.77
N TYR A 173 -17.17 10.76 -24.25
CA TYR A 173 -15.92 10.40 -24.89
C TYR A 173 -15.62 8.93 -24.61
N HIS A 174 -15.80 8.05 -25.57
CA HIS A 174 -15.72 6.60 -25.37
C HIS A 174 -16.54 6.14 -24.15
N GLU A 175 -15.91 5.56 -23.13
CA GLU A 175 -16.54 5.15 -21.87
C GLU A 175 -16.73 6.31 -20.88
N HIS A 176 -16.10 7.46 -21.12
CA HIS A 176 -16.22 8.61 -20.22
C HIS A 176 -17.49 9.40 -20.49
N GLU A 177 -18.20 9.71 -19.43
CA GLU A 177 -19.39 10.55 -19.44
C GLU A 177 -19.24 11.66 -18.38
N VAL A 178 -19.51 12.91 -18.78
CA VAL A 178 -19.46 14.07 -17.87
C VAL A 178 -20.71 14.95 -18.04
N PRO A 179 -21.24 15.59 -16.97
CA PRO A 179 -22.46 16.40 -17.06
C PRO A 179 -22.20 17.73 -17.76
N LEU A 180 -23.20 18.27 -18.46
CA LEU A 180 -23.20 19.67 -18.86
C LEU A 180 -23.72 20.57 -17.76
N SER A 181 -23.08 21.74 -17.57
CA SER A 181 -23.56 22.78 -16.65
C SER A 181 -24.96 23.26 -17.09
N PRO A 182 -25.94 23.33 -16.18
CA PRO A 182 -27.30 23.71 -16.53
C PRO A 182 -27.43 25.06 -17.23
N ARG A 183 -26.58 26.04 -16.88
CA ARG A 183 -26.58 27.36 -17.50
C ARG A 183 -26.13 27.34 -18.95
N SER A 184 -25.25 26.41 -19.36
CA SER A 184 -24.73 26.32 -20.72
C SER A 184 -25.76 25.82 -21.72
N LEU A 185 -26.93 25.34 -21.24
CA LEU A 185 -27.98 24.80 -22.06
C LEU A 185 -28.94 25.89 -22.62
N ASP A 186 -28.89 27.13 -22.14
CA ASP A 186 -29.86 28.17 -22.49
C ASP A 186 -29.89 28.46 -23.98
N ALA A 187 -28.74 28.62 -24.65
CA ALA A 187 -28.63 28.90 -26.05
C ALA A 187 -29.14 27.75 -26.93
N LEU A 188 -28.80 26.50 -26.58
CA LEU A 188 -29.25 25.29 -27.27
C LEU A 188 -30.77 25.15 -27.20
N LEU A 189 -31.31 25.27 -25.97
CA LEU A 189 -32.75 25.12 -25.72
C LEU A 189 -33.55 26.28 -26.31
N THR A 190 -33.02 27.52 -26.34
CA THR A 190 -33.66 28.67 -27.02
C THR A 190 -33.80 28.42 -28.52
N ARG A 191 -32.78 27.90 -29.20
CA ARG A 191 -32.87 27.53 -30.63
C ARG A 191 -33.87 26.39 -30.83
N ALA A 192 -33.91 25.39 -29.95
CA ALA A 192 -34.91 24.33 -30.00
C ALA A 192 -36.35 24.85 -29.78
N ALA A 193 -36.52 25.85 -28.90
CA ALA A 193 -37.80 26.51 -28.64
C ALA A 193 -38.30 27.27 -29.89
N GLN A 194 -37.40 27.99 -30.56
CA GLN A 194 -37.72 28.68 -31.83
C GLN A 194 -38.11 27.66 -32.92
N ARG A 195 -37.41 26.56 -33.06
CA ARG A 195 -37.69 25.48 -34.04
C ARG A 195 -39.03 24.81 -33.78
N SER A 196 -39.37 24.55 -32.52
CA SER A 196 -40.62 23.87 -32.12
C SER A 196 -41.80 24.83 -31.92
N GLY A 197 -41.57 26.16 -31.87
CA GLY A 197 -42.60 27.13 -31.53
C GLY A 197 -43.07 27.03 -30.08
N SER A 198 -42.30 26.44 -29.14
CA SER A 198 -42.70 26.18 -27.76
C SER A 198 -42.28 27.33 -26.82
N ALA A 199 -43.27 28.20 -26.49
CA ALA A 199 -43.00 29.25 -25.52
C ALA A 199 -42.62 28.72 -24.12
N GLU A 200 -43.05 27.51 -23.79
CA GLU A 200 -42.72 26.87 -22.52
C GLU A 200 -41.27 26.42 -22.48
N LEU A 201 -40.75 25.85 -23.58
CA LEU A 201 -39.33 25.51 -23.70
C LEU A 201 -38.44 26.78 -23.64
N ASP A 202 -38.88 27.86 -24.28
CA ASP A 202 -38.19 29.16 -24.23
C ASP A 202 -38.12 29.68 -22.79
N ALA A 203 -39.20 29.57 -22.02
CA ALA A 203 -39.24 29.96 -20.59
C ALA A 203 -38.29 29.11 -19.75
N VAL A 204 -38.20 27.79 -19.99
CA VAL A 204 -37.25 26.88 -19.31
C VAL A 204 -35.81 27.26 -19.68
N ALA A 205 -35.50 27.50 -20.95
CA ALA A 205 -34.17 27.93 -21.39
C ALA A 205 -33.73 29.23 -20.69
N ALA A 206 -34.62 30.24 -20.75
CA ALA A 206 -34.36 31.53 -20.08
C ALA A 206 -34.19 31.40 -18.53
N ALA A 207 -34.89 30.46 -17.90
CA ALA A 207 -34.73 30.19 -16.46
C ALA A 207 -33.43 29.52 -16.16
N LEU A 208 -32.96 28.53 -16.94
CA LEU A 208 -31.65 27.90 -16.83
C LEU A 208 -30.51 28.94 -16.97
N GLY A 209 -30.61 29.85 -17.98
CA GLY A 209 -29.65 30.96 -18.17
C GLY A 209 -29.56 31.93 -16.98
N ARG A 210 -30.60 32.00 -16.14
CA ARG A 210 -30.67 32.91 -14.95
C ARG A 210 -30.19 32.24 -13.66
N LEU A 211 -29.94 30.93 -13.62
CA LEU A 211 -29.42 30.27 -12.43
C LEU A 211 -28.17 31.02 -11.90
N PRO A 212 -27.93 31.06 -10.58
CA PRO A 212 -26.70 31.66 -10.03
C PRO A 212 -25.44 31.12 -10.70
N HIS A 213 -24.46 31.98 -10.96
CA HIS A 213 -23.20 31.52 -11.55
C HIS A 213 -22.44 30.55 -10.65
N ALA A 214 -21.67 29.60 -11.24
CA ALA A 214 -20.92 28.57 -10.52
C ALA A 214 -19.89 29.13 -9.50
N HIS A 215 -19.42 30.37 -9.68
CA HIS A 215 -18.50 31.03 -8.74
C HIS A 215 -19.23 31.73 -7.56
N ARG A 216 -20.57 31.72 -7.53
CA ARG A 216 -21.34 32.20 -6.37
C ARG A 216 -21.42 31.06 -5.34
N THR A 217 -20.59 31.16 -4.30
CA THR A 217 -20.44 30.13 -3.26
C THR A 217 -21.16 30.47 -1.96
N ASP A 218 -21.90 31.58 -1.91
CA ASP A 218 -22.72 31.91 -0.74
C ASP A 218 -23.86 30.89 -0.59
N PRO A 219 -24.19 30.46 0.64
CA PRO A 219 -25.14 29.36 0.87
C PRO A 219 -26.52 29.57 0.24
N ALA A 220 -27.01 30.84 0.12
CA ALA A 220 -28.28 31.12 -0.48
C ALA A 220 -28.26 30.89 -2.00
N ALA A 221 -27.22 31.38 -2.71
CA ALA A 221 -27.06 31.14 -4.14
C ALA A 221 -26.84 29.67 -4.45
N VAL A 222 -26.09 28.93 -3.63
CA VAL A 222 -25.92 27.48 -3.77
C VAL A 222 -27.26 26.76 -3.62
N ALA A 223 -28.05 27.08 -2.58
CA ALA A 223 -29.36 26.47 -2.34
C ALA A 223 -30.34 26.76 -3.48
N GLU A 224 -30.42 28.01 -3.95
CA GLU A 224 -31.25 28.45 -5.09
C GLU A 224 -30.83 27.67 -6.36
N ARG A 225 -29.54 27.69 -6.72
CA ARG A 225 -29.04 26.98 -7.90
C ARG A 225 -29.43 25.49 -7.89
N HIS A 226 -29.22 24.80 -6.76
CA HIS A 226 -29.52 23.37 -6.66
C HIS A 226 -31.01 23.06 -6.66
N HIS A 227 -31.84 23.91 -6.06
CA HIS A 227 -33.29 23.74 -6.09
C HIS A 227 -33.83 23.96 -7.50
N ASP A 228 -33.51 25.10 -8.09
CA ASP A 228 -34.11 25.54 -9.35
C ASP A 228 -33.65 24.64 -10.53
N LYS A 229 -32.36 24.24 -10.55
CA LYS A 229 -31.88 23.34 -11.61
C LYS A 229 -32.63 22.00 -11.63
N GLU A 230 -32.95 21.41 -10.47
CA GLU A 230 -33.66 20.14 -10.40
C GLU A 230 -35.13 20.29 -10.84
N VAL A 231 -35.79 21.39 -10.42
CA VAL A 231 -37.15 21.72 -10.87
C VAL A 231 -37.18 21.91 -12.37
N LEU A 232 -36.25 22.67 -12.94
CA LEU A 232 -36.18 22.92 -14.39
C LEU A 232 -35.84 21.65 -15.17
N ARG A 233 -34.93 20.81 -14.65
CA ARG A 233 -34.59 19.51 -15.23
C ARG A 233 -35.79 18.57 -15.28
N ALA A 234 -36.54 18.46 -14.18
CA ALA A 234 -37.77 17.67 -14.14
C ALA A 234 -38.82 18.19 -15.11
N ARG A 235 -39.03 19.53 -15.15
CA ARG A 235 -39.97 20.14 -16.09
C ARG A 235 -39.57 19.92 -17.55
N LEU A 236 -38.27 20.02 -17.86
CA LEU A 236 -37.77 19.72 -19.21
C LEU A 236 -38.02 18.25 -19.62
N ALA A 237 -37.81 17.32 -18.71
CA ALA A 237 -38.07 15.90 -18.92
C ALA A 237 -39.58 15.63 -19.20
N GLU A 238 -40.46 16.23 -18.39
CA GLU A 238 -41.92 16.16 -18.58
C GLU A 238 -42.33 16.73 -19.95
N LEU A 239 -41.86 17.93 -20.29
CA LEU A 239 -42.14 18.60 -21.54
C LEU A 239 -41.72 17.77 -22.76
N CYS A 240 -40.55 17.11 -22.70
CA CYS A 240 -40.08 16.19 -23.73
C CYS A 240 -40.99 14.94 -23.85
N GLY A 241 -41.50 14.42 -22.74
CA GLY A 241 -42.41 13.29 -22.70
C GLY A 241 -43.81 13.63 -23.21
N GLU A 242 -44.34 14.82 -22.88
CA GLU A 242 -45.64 15.29 -23.27
C GLU A 242 -45.72 15.75 -24.73
N ARG A 243 -44.62 16.29 -25.26
CA ARG A 243 -44.56 16.91 -26.58
C ARG A 243 -43.40 16.36 -27.45
N PRO A 244 -43.61 15.27 -28.21
CA PRO A 244 -42.55 14.67 -29.05
C PRO A 244 -41.91 15.68 -30.02
N ALA A 245 -42.64 16.68 -30.51
CA ALA A 245 -42.10 17.72 -31.37
C ALA A 245 -41.05 18.61 -30.66
N VAL A 246 -41.20 18.84 -29.33
CA VAL A 246 -40.21 19.57 -28.54
C VAL A 246 -38.97 18.71 -28.34
N ALA A 247 -39.15 17.44 -27.99
CA ALA A 247 -38.04 16.50 -27.86
C ALA A 247 -37.24 16.40 -29.16
N ALA A 248 -37.93 16.22 -30.32
CA ALA A 248 -37.30 16.17 -31.61
C ALA A 248 -36.56 17.47 -32.02
N ALA A 249 -37.07 18.64 -31.59
CA ALA A 249 -36.41 19.91 -31.84
C ALA A 249 -35.15 20.05 -31.02
N ILE A 250 -35.15 19.57 -29.74
CA ILE A 250 -33.95 19.55 -28.87
C ILE A 250 -32.91 18.58 -29.47
N ASP A 251 -33.31 17.36 -29.85
CA ASP A 251 -32.43 16.37 -30.45
C ASP A 251 -31.77 16.89 -31.74
N ALA A 252 -32.56 17.59 -32.59
CA ALA A 252 -32.00 18.23 -33.77
C ALA A 252 -30.99 19.35 -33.50
N GLU A 253 -31.12 20.09 -32.38
CA GLU A 253 -30.13 21.07 -31.97
C GLU A 253 -28.88 20.38 -31.35
N VAL A 254 -29.05 19.27 -30.62
CA VAL A 254 -27.95 18.43 -30.17
C VAL A 254 -27.15 17.88 -31.35
N ASP A 255 -27.84 17.34 -32.37
CA ASP A 255 -27.22 16.85 -33.61
C ASP A 255 -26.47 17.97 -34.35
N ALA A 256 -27.04 19.18 -34.37
CA ALA A 256 -26.41 20.35 -34.99
C ALA A 256 -25.13 20.78 -34.25
N VAL A 257 -25.13 20.74 -32.93
CA VAL A 257 -23.94 21.01 -32.10
C VAL A 257 -22.89 19.93 -32.32
N ASN A 258 -23.28 18.67 -32.35
CA ASN A 258 -22.34 17.55 -32.56
C ASN A 258 -21.75 17.55 -33.97
N GLY A 259 -22.46 18.10 -34.95
CA GLY A 259 -22.01 18.23 -36.35
C GLY A 259 -21.14 19.46 -36.61
N ASP A 260 -20.93 20.33 -35.64
CA ASP A 260 -20.17 21.59 -35.76
C ASP A 260 -19.15 21.70 -34.65
N ALA A 261 -17.85 21.48 -34.95
CA ALA A 261 -16.78 21.51 -34.00
C ALA A 261 -16.65 22.85 -33.26
N ASP A 262 -16.90 23.98 -33.95
CA ASP A 262 -16.83 25.32 -33.32
C ASP A 262 -17.99 25.52 -32.35
N ALA A 263 -19.19 25.06 -32.66
CA ALA A 263 -20.34 25.11 -31.76
C ALA A 263 -20.16 24.22 -30.55
N LEU A 264 -19.58 23.04 -30.72
CA LEU A 264 -19.26 22.11 -29.61
C LEU A 264 -18.13 22.68 -28.73
N ASP A 265 -17.08 23.25 -29.32
CA ASP A 265 -16.00 23.93 -28.54
C ASP A 265 -16.55 25.08 -27.69
N GLN A 266 -17.42 25.90 -28.28
CA GLN A 266 -18.06 26.99 -27.55
C GLN A 266 -18.92 26.49 -26.38
N LEU A 267 -19.64 25.38 -26.52
CA LEU A 267 -20.40 24.76 -25.45
C LEU A 267 -19.50 24.19 -24.36
N LEU A 268 -18.45 23.48 -24.76
CA LEU A 268 -17.47 22.88 -23.84
C LEU A 268 -16.66 23.95 -23.08
N GLY A 269 -16.38 25.10 -23.70
CA GLY A 269 -15.75 26.26 -23.07
C GLY A 269 -16.58 26.91 -21.93
N GLN A 270 -17.85 26.56 -21.78
CA GLN A 270 -18.75 27.05 -20.72
C GLN A 270 -18.86 26.08 -19.52
N GLN A 271 -18.16 24.97 -19.54
CA GLN A 271 -18.27 23.96 -18.49
C GLN A 271 -17.41 24.32 -17.29
N ASN A 272 -17.71 23.71 -16.13
CA ASN A 272 -16.94 23.88 -14.88
C ASN A 272 -15.72 22.93 -14.85
N TYR A 273 -15.45 22.26 -15.94
CA TYR A 273 -14.31 21.39 -16.14
C TYR A 273 -13.69 21.64 -17.52
N ARG A 274 -12.45 21.21 -17.69
CA ARG A 274 -11.72 21.28 -18.97
C ARG A 274 -11.27 19.89 -19.35
N LEU A 275 -11.80 19.35 -20.46
CA LEU A 275 -11.31 18.11 -21.05
C LEU A 275 -9.91 18.34 -21.62
N ALA A 276 -8.98 17.44 -21.33
CA ALA A 276 -7.60 17.56 -21.74
C ALA A 276 -6.97 16.20 -22.05
N TYR A 277 -5.88 16.25 -22.82
CA TYR A 277 -5.03 15.10 -23.10
C TYR A 277 -4.47 14.53 -21.79
N TRP A 278 -4.58 13.22 -21.59
CA TRP A 278 -4.25 12.57 -20.32
C TRP A 278 -2.84 12.90 -19.79
N ARG A 279 -1.85 13.10 -20.68
CA ARG A 279 -0.48 13.45 -20.27
C ARG A 279 -0.36 14.83 -19.61
N THR A 280 -1.36 15.70 -19.70
CA THR A 280 -1.37 16.99 -19.00
C THR A 280 -1.57 16.85 -17.49
N ALA A 281 -2.05 15.70 -17.02
CA ALA A 281 -2.30 15.46 -15.60
C ALA A 281 -1.06 15.68 -14.74
N ALA A 282 0.10 15.19 -15.18
CA ALA A 282 1.34 15.28 -14.44
C ALA A 282 1.76 16.73 -14.13
N GLU A 283 1.41 17.69 -15.00
CA GLU A 283 1.86 19.10 -14.92
C GLU A 283 0.78 20.09 -14.46
N GLU A 284 -0.51 19.81 -14.77
CA GLU A 284 -1.57 20.83 -14.66
C GLU A 284 -2.78 20.39 -13.83
N LEU A 285 -2.74 19.25 -13.14
CA LEU A 285 -3.87 18.76 -12.35
C LEU A 285 -4.26 19.78 -11.28
N SER A 286 -5.56 20.12 -11.20
CA SER A 286 -6.09 21.15 -10.31
C SER A 286 -6.63 20.60 -8.97
N TYR A 287 -6.48 19.32 -8.67
CA TYR A 287 -6.88 18.68 -7.41
C TYR A 287 -5.77 17.79 -6.85
N ARG A 288 -5.77 17.55 -5.54
CA ARG A 288 -4.90 16.55 -4.92
C ARG A 288 -5.39 15.16 -5.30
N ARG A 289 -4.47 14.28 -5.62
CA ARG A 289 -4.73 12.86 -5.94
C ARG A 289 -4.03 11.93 -4.96
N PHE A 290 -4.40 10.67 -5.00
CA PHE A 290 -3.69 9.60 -4.31
C PHE A 290 -2.40 9.28 -5.11
N PHE A 291 -1.25 9.63 -4.54
CA PHE A 291 0.06 9.55 -5.22
C PHE A 291 0.05 10.22 -6.61
N ASP A 292 0.24 9.42 -7.67
CA ASP A 292 0.25 9.81 -9.08
C ASP A 292 -1.01 9.32 -9.85
N ILE A 293 -2.04 8.82 -9.15
CA ILE A 293 -3.25 8.26 -9.77
C ILE A 293 -4.31 9.36 -9.93
N GLU A 294 -4.45 9.89 -11.14
CA GLU A 294 -5.37 11.00 -11.47
C GLU A 294 -6.86 10.67 -11.29
N THR A 295 -7.21 9.38 -11.31
CA THR A 295 -8.60 8.95 -11.11
C THR A 295 -9.02 8.83 -9.65
N LEU A 296 -8.13 9.12 -8.69
CA LEU A 296 -8.38 9.05 -7.26
C LEU A 296 -8.20 10.45 -6.61
N ALA A 297 -9.29 11.21 -6.49
CA ALA A 297 -9.24 12.57 -5.94
C ALA A 297 -9.21 12.59 -4.41
N GLY A 298 -8.33 13.41 -3.85
CA GLY A 298 -8.16 13.57 -2.41
C GLY A 298 -9.34 14.24 -1.73
N LEU A 299 -9.73 13.72 -0.58
CA LEU A 299 -10.78 14.26 0.30
C LEU A 299 -10.20 15.17 1.38
N ARG A 300 -11.03 16.11 1.87
CA ARG A 300 -10.70 17.02 2.97
C ARG A 300 -11.34 16.58 4.27
N VAL A 301 -10.95 15.39 4.74
CA VAL A 301 -11.53 14.80 5.97
C VAL A 301 -11.17 15.55 7.25
N GLU A 302 -10.32 16.56 7.18
CA GLU A 302 -10.13 17.56 8.24
C GLU A 302 -11.37 18.42 8.46
N ASP A 303 -12.24 18.57 7.46
CA ASP A 303 -13.57 19.17 7.57
C ASP A 303 -14.53 18.19 8.25
N GLU A 304 -15.25 18.65 9.28
CA GLU A 304 -16.15 17.84 10.08
C GLU A 304 -17.30 17.24 9.26
N ALA A 305 -17.88 18.02 8.34
CA ALA A 305 -18.98 17.55 7.49
C ALA A 305 -18.52 16.46 6.53
N VAL A 306 -17.28 16.55 6.04
CA VAL A 306 -16.68 15.53 5.18
C VAL A 306 -16.39 14.25 5.99
N PHE A 307 -15.82 14.37 7.17
CA PHE A 307 -15.61 13.26 8.08
C PHE A 307 -16.93 12.53 8.38
N GLU A 308 -17.98 13.26 8.79
CA GLU A 308 -19.30 12.66 9.06
C GLU A 308 -19.88 11.96 7.84
N ALA A 309 -19.80 12.55 6.65
CA ALA A 309 -20.34 11.98 5.43
C ALA A 309 -19.60 10.67 5.03
N THR A 310 -18.26 10.65 5.15
CA THR A 310 -17.44 9.50 4.77
C THR A 310 -17.46 8.36 5.79
N HIS A 311 -17.68 8.67 7.08
CA HIS A 311 -17.60 7.67 8.17
C HIS A 311 -18.95 7.17 8.68
N ARG A 312 -20.06 7.76 8.26
CA ARG A 312 -21.40 7.43 8.79
C ARG A 312 -21.72 5.91 8.75
N VAL A 313 -21.43 5.23 7.67
CA VAL A 313 -21.67 3.79 7.54
C VAL A 313 -20.72 3.01 8.45
N ILE A 314 -19.44 3.36 8.43
CA ILE A 314 -18.39 2.72 9.23
C ILE A 314 -18.72 2.83 10.73
N LEU A 315 -18.99 4.04 11.21
CA LEU A 315 -19.32 4.30 12.62
C LEU A 315 -20.62 3.61 13.06
N ARG A 316 -21.60 3.48 12.17
CA ARG A 316 -22.80 2.67 12.44
C ARG A 316 -22.43 1.19 12.63
N LEU A 317 -21.58 0.60 11.78
CA LEU A 317 -21.16 -0.79 11.91
C LEU A 317 -20.36 -1.05 13.20
N VAL A 318 -19.54 -0.09 13.61
CA VAL A 318 -18.84 -0.12 14.91
C VAL A 318 -19.85 -0.05 16.06
N ALA A 319 -20.81 0.89 16.03
CA ALA A 319 -21.84 1.03 17.05
C ALA A 319 -22.77 -0.19 17.16
N GLU A 320 -23.03 -0.89 16.04
CA GLU A 320 -23.78 -2.16 16.00
C GLU A 320 -22.96 -3.34 16.52
N GLY A 321 -21.65 -3.18 16.81
CA GLY A 321 -20.75 -4.25 17.26
C GLY A 321 -20.48 -5.30 16.18
N THR A 322 -20.64 -4.96 14.91
CA THR A 322 -20.33 -5.82 13.77
C THR A 322 -18.90 -5.63 13.25
N VAL A 323 -18.26 -4.52 13.62
CA VAL A 323 -16.84 -4.21 13.38
C VAL A 323 -16.19 -3.91 14.73
N ASP A 324 -15.13 -4.62 15.06
CA ASP A 324 -14.41 -4.56 16.34
C ASP A 324 -13.14 -3.70 16.26
N GLY A 325 -12.68 -3.38 15.05
CA GLY A 325 -11.49 -2.56 14.85
C GLY A 325 -11.38 -2.03 13.43
N LEU A 326 -10.53 -1.01 13.26
CA LEU A 326 -10.30 -0.33 11.99
C LEU A 326 -8.82 -0.30 11.63
N ARG A 327 -8.52 -0.43 10.35
CA ARG A 327 -7.22 -0.05 9.79
C ARG A 327 -7.43 1.15 8.89
N VAL A 328 -6.71 2.22 9.16
CA VAL A 328 -6.78 3.47 8.39
C VAL A 328 -5.74 3.44 7.28
N ASP A 329 -6.23 3.46 6.04
CA ASP A 329 -5.41 3.54 4.83
C ASP A 329 -4.78 4.92 4.68
N HIS A 330 -3.53 4.96 4.25
CA HIS A 330 -2.80 6.15 3.81
C HIS A 330 -2.96 7.37 4.73
N VAL A 331 -2.77 7.20 6.03
CA VAL A 331 -2.91 8.29 7.03
C VAL A 331 -1.99 9.49 6.72
N ASP A 332 -0.83 9.25 6.08
CA ASP A 332 0.13 10.27 5.70
C ASP A 332 -0.34 11.20 4.57
N GLY A 333 -1.36 10.82 3.81
CA GLY A 333 -2.00 11.67 2.81
C GLY A 333 -2.92 12.75 3.38
N LEU A 334 -3.37 12.62 4.63
CA LEU A 334 -4.29 13.55 5.28
C LEU A 334 -3.62 14.90 5.60
N ALA A 335 -4.38 15.99 5.59
CA ALA A 335 -3.87 17.30 5.98
C ALA A 335 -3.48 17.35 7.47
N ASP A 336 -4.33 16.84 8.36
CA ASP A 336 -4.10 16.73 9.81
C ASP A 336 -4.34 15.28 10.31
N PRO A 337 -3.36 14.39 10.22
CA PRO A 337 -3.49 13.01 10.70
C PRO A 337 -3.87 12.89 12.17
N GLN A 338 -3.26 13.69 13.06
CA GLN A 338 -3.56 13.66 14.48
C GLN A 338 -5.01 14.07 14.75
N GLY A 339 -5.48 15.19 14.16
CA GLY A 339 -6.86 15.66 14.36
C GLY A 339 -7.91 14.69 13.80
N TYR A 340 -7.58 14.01 12.70
CA TYR A 340 -8.41 12.93 12.17
C TYR A 340 -8.50 11.75 13.15
N LEU A 341 -7.36 11.28 13.67
CA LEU A 341 -7.29 10.15 14.60
C LEU A 341 -7.94 10.47 15.95
N ASP A 342 -7.77 11.71 16.48
CA ASP A 342 -8.44 12.19 17.68
C ASP A 342 -9.97 12.08 17.52
N ARG A 343 -10.50 12.55 16.38
CA ARG A 343 -11.94 12.50 16.06
C ARG A 343 -12.44 11.08 15.87
N LEU A 344 -11.65 10.22 15.19
CA LEU A 344 -11.99 8.81 14.98
C LEU A 344 -12.04 8.05 16.31
N SER A 345 -11.07 8.26 17.20
CA SER A 345 -11.02 7.67 18.54
C SER A 345 -12.25 8.06 19.36
N GLU A 346 -12.61 9.36 19.41
CA GLU A 346 -13.80 9.83 20.08
C GLU A 346 -15.07 9.18 19.49
N ALA A 347 -15.20 9.11 18.17
CA ALA A 347 -16.37 8.57 17.50
C ALA A 347 -16.51 7.04 17.67
N THR A 348 -15.41 6.32 17.87
CA THR A 348 -15.41 4.86 18.09
C THR A 348 -15.36 4.45 19.56
N GLY A 349 -15.28 5.41 20.51
CA GLY A 349 -15.17 5.16 21.94
C GLY A 349 -13.87 4.43 22.31
N ASP A 350 -12.73 4.93 21.81
CA ASP A 350 -11.38 4.36 21.97
C ASP A 350 -11.27 2.92 21.44
N GLY A 351 -11.95 2.66 20.31
CA GLY A 351 -11.89 1.38 19.60
C GLY A 351 -10.48 1.01 19.12
N TYR A 352 -10.29 -0.25 18.77
CA TYR A 352 -9.02 -0.70 18.18
C TYR A 352 -8.81 -0.06 16.80
N VAL A 353 -7.79 0.78 16.69
CA VAL A 353 -7.40 1.41 15.42
C VAL A 353 -5.91 1.18 15.19
N VAL A 354 -5.57 0.69 14.00
CA VAL A 354 -4.19 0.66 13.48
C VAL A 354 -4.10 1.52 12.24
N VAL A 355 -2.93 2.08 11.98
CA VAL A 355 -2.71 2.98 10.84
C VAL A 355 -1.71 2.39 9.85
N GLU A 356 -1.98 2.60 8.57
CA GLU A 356 -0.94 2.42 7.57
C GLU A 356 -0.01 3.64 7.63
N LYS A 357 1.01 3.49 8.45
CA LYS A 357 2.11 4.43 8.55
C LYS A 357 3.40 3.67 8.26
N ILE A 358 4.08 4.10 7.22
CA ILE A 358 5.38 3.55 6.86
C ILE A 358 6.44 4.32 7.62
N LEU A 359 7.14 3.63 8.53
CA LEU A 359 8.20 4.20 9.36
C LEU A 359 9.55 4.01 8.67
N ALA A 360 10.34 5.08 8.58
CA ALA A 360 11.77 4.99 8.23
C ALA A 360 12.55 4.30 9.37
N ALA A 361 13.81 3.89 9.11
CA ALA A 361 14.58 3.04 10.03
C ALA A 361 14.68 3.57 11.48
N ASP A 362 14.81 4.87 11.65
CA ASP A 362 14.94 5.53 12.96
C ASP A 362 13.71 6.36 13.35
N GLU A 363 12.63 6.26 12.57
CA GLU A 363 11.37 6.96 12.83
C GLU A 363 10.52 6.19 13.85
N GLU A 364 9.90 6.89 14.78
CA GLU A 364 8.94 6.33 15.73
C GLU A 364 7.52 6.86 15.45
N LEU A 365 6.52 6.01 15.62
CA LEU A 365 5.13 6.44 15.56
C LEU A 365 4.87 7.49 16.66
N PRO A 366 4.20 8.63 16.36
CA PRO A 366 3.95 9.67 17.35
C PRO A 366 3.16 9.11 18.55
N GLY A 367 3.74 9.22 19.75
CA GLY A 367 3.14 8.69 20.98
C GLY A 367 1.85 9.38 21.42
N SER A 368 1.48 10.49 20.78
CA SER A 368 0.20 11.20 20.99
C SER A 368 -0.96 10.64 20.16
N TRP A 369 -0.68 9.77 19.20
CA TRP A 369 -1.74 9.21 18.37
C TRP A 369 -2.59 8.20 19.14
N PRO A 370 -3.92 8.37 19.19
CA PRO A 370 -4.83 7.45 19.87
C PRO A 370 -5.08 6.19 19.01
N VAL A 371 -4.02 5.40 18.82
CA VAL A 371 -4.05 4.19 17.99
C VAL A 371 -3.37 3.03 18.71
N ALA A 372 -3.66 1.81 18.33
CA ALA A 372 -2.98 0.61 18.84
C ALA A 372 -1.56 0.44 18.27
N GLY A 373 -1.29 1.02 17.10
CA GLY A 373 0.01 0.97 16.44
C GLY A 373 -0.13 1.07 14.92
N THR A 374 0.88 0.52 14.20
CA THR A 374 0.95 0.46 12.75
C THR A 374 0.29 -0.81 12.20
N SER A 375 0.21 -0.94 10.86
CA SER A 375 -0.19 -2.16 10.15
C SER A 375 0.94 -3.21 10.00
N GLY A 376 2.12 -2.99 10.63
CA GLY A 376 3.13 -4.02 10.86
C GLY A 376 4.29 -4.09 9.87
N TYR A 377 4.46 -3.13 8.96
CA TYR A 377 5.62 -3.10 8.04
C TYR A 377 6.96 -2.89 8.76
N ASP A 378 6.97 -2.17 9.88
CA ASP A 378 8.12 -2.02 10.76
C ASP A 378 8.58 -3.38 11.34
N PHE A 379 7.65 -4.19 11.84
CA PHE A 379 7.94 -5.56 12.27
C PHE A 379 8.46 -6.43 11.12
N LEU A 380 7.81 -6.40 9.96
CA LEU A 380 8.22 -7.12 8.75
C LEU A 380 9.68 -6.82 8.38
N ASN A 381 10.08 -5.54 8.43
CA ASN A 381 11.44 -5.12 8.10
C ASN A 381 12.47 -5.58 9.13
N HIS A 382 12.15 -5.54 10.43
CA HIS A 382 13.01 -6.11 11.47
C HIS A 382 13.24 -7.62 11.27
N VAL A 383 12.18 -8.38 11.00
CA VAL A 383 12.27 -9.84 10.75
C VAL A 383 13.04 -10.14 9.47
N SER A 384 12.82 -9.36 8.41
CA SER A 384 13.53 -9.55 7.13
C SER A 384 15.03 -9.32 7.30
N ARG A 385 15.45 -8.22 7.97
CA ARG A 385 16.86 -7.93 8.26
C ARG A 385 17.49 -8.93 9.23
N LEU A 386 16.73 -9.45 10.20
CA LEU A 386 17.21 -10.48 11.14
C LEU A 386 17.67 -11.75 10.42
N CYS A 387 17.04 -12.08 9.29
CA CYS A 387 17.35 -13.28 8.48
C CYS A 387 18.42 -13.04 7.41
N VAL A 388 19.03 -11.86 7.35
CA VAL A 388 20.11 -11.50 6.41
C VAL A 388 21.45 -11.44 7.17
N ASP A 389 22.50 -12.06 6.60
CA ASP A 389 23.84 -12.02 7.15
C ASP A 389 24.53 -10.68 6.87
N SER A 390 24.75 -9.89 7.93
CA SER A 390 25.51 -8.63 7.83
C SER A 390 26.99 -8.85 7.46
N GLY A 391 27.54 -10.04 7.73
CA GLY A 391 28.91 -10.41 7.33
C GLY A 391 29.08 -10.54 5.81
N GLY A 392 28.05 -11.01 5.11
CA GLY A 392 28.04 -11.10 3.65
C GLY A 392 27.68 -9.80 2.92
N ALA A 393 27.26 -8.76 3.64
CA ALA A 393 26.72 -7.53 3.06
C ALA A 393 27.66 -6.83 2.06
N ALA A 394 28.96 -6.70 2.41
CA ALA A 394 29.94 -6.06 1.53
C ALA A 394 30.14 -6.87 0.23
N ALA A 395 30.19 -8.20 0.35
CA ALA A 395 30.39 -9.10 -0.80
C ALA A 395 29.17 -9.09 -1.75
N ILE A 396 27.94 -9.08 -1.20
CA ILE A 396 26.70 -8.97 -1.99
C ILE A 396 26.64 -7.63 -2.74
N ARG A 397 26.93 -6.51 -2.10
CA ARG A 397 27.00 -5.20 -2.79
C ARG A 397 28.07 -5.17 -3.87
N ALA A 398 29.25 -5.71 -3.59
CA ALA A 398 30.31 -5.79 -4.57
C ALA A 398 29.98 -6.72 -5.76
N CYS A 399 29.32 -7.85 -5.49
CA CYS A 399 28.80 -8.75 -6.53
C CYS A 399 27.80 -8.02 -7.44
N TYR A 400 26.81 -7.34 -6.86
CA TYR A 400 25.84 -6.52 -7.59
C TYR A 400 26.52 -5.46 -8.47
N ALA A 401 27.43 -4.66 -7.88
CA ALA A 401 28.14 -3.60 -8.61
C ALA A 401 28.97 -4.15 -9.78
N ARG A 402 29.68 -5.28 -9.59
CA ARG A 402 30.44 -5.93 -10.68
C ARG A 402 29.53 -6.47 -11.78
N PHE A 403 28.39 -7.05 -11.42
CA PHE A 403 27.49 -7.67 -12.38
C PHE A 403 26.74 -6.62 -13.22
N THR A 404 26.26 -5.56 -12.59
CA THR A 404 25.44 -4.52 -13.24
C THR A 404 26.27 -3.38 -13.82
N GLY A 405 27.50 -3.19 -13.36
CA GLY A 405 28.31 -1.99 -13.64
C GLY A 405 27.86 -0.76 -12.84
N ALA A 406 26.86 -0.89 -11.94
CA ALA A 406 26.34 0.20 -11.13
C ALA A 406 27.28 0.51 -9.96
N GLY A 407 27.82 1.74 -9.92
CA GLY A 407 28.72 2.19 -8.86
C GLY A 407 28.08 3.19 -7.87
N GLU A 408 26.83 3.56 -8.10
CA GLU A 408 26.15 4.58 -7.29
C GLU A 408 25.76 4.03 -5.92
N ALA A 409 25.93 4.87 -4.89
CA ALA A 409 25.44 4.55 -3.55
C ALA A 409 23.92 4.73 -3.47
N TYR A 410 23.25 3.92 -2.66
CA TYR A 410 21.78 3.95 -2.52
C TYR A 410 21.21 5.35 -2.26
N PRO A 411 21.79 6.20 -1.37
CA PRO A 411 21.27 7.57 -1.17
C PRO A 411 21.28 8.44 -2.43
N GLU A 412 22.21 8.22 -3.35
CA GLU A 412 22.26 8.95 -4.64
C GLU A 412 21.17 8.46 -5.59
N VAL A 413 20.93 7.15 -5.63
CA VAL A 413 19.82 6.55 -6.41
C VAL A 413 18.48 7.08 -5.90
N VAL A 414 18.28 7.13 -4.58
CA VAL A 414 17.06 7.69 -3.95
C VAL A 414 16.87 9.16 -4.30
N HIS A 415 17.93 9.97 -4.16
CA HIS A 415 17.87 11.39 -4.46
C HIS A 415 17.50 11.64 -5.95
N ALA A 416 18.16 10.94 -6.87
CA ALA A 416 17.88 11.04 -8.29
C ALA A 416 16.45 10.61 -8.65
N ALA A 417 15.98 9.50 -8.04
CA ALA A 417 14.62 9.00 -8.24
C ALA A 417 13.57 10.00 -7.74
N LYS A 418 13.73 10.55 -6.53
CA LYS A 418 12.82 11.57 -5.99
C LYS A 418 12.77 12.83 -6.87
N LEU A 419 13.94 13.31 -7.38
CA LEU A 419 13.99 14.44 -8.29
C LEU A 419 13.29 14.14 -9.62
N GLN A 420 13.42 12.93 -10.16
CA GLN A 420 12.72 12.51 -11.38
C GLN A 420 11.22 12.52 -11.19
N ILE A 421 10.70 11.87 -10.14
CA ILE A 421 9.26 11.84 -9.83
C ILE A 421 8.66 13.24 -9.69
N MET A 422 9.38 14.16 -9.06
CA MET A 422 8.96 15.57 -8.93
C MET A 422 9.00 16.36 -10.24
N ARG A 423 9.70 15.89 -11.25
CA ARG A 423 9.76 16.55 -12.57
C ARG A 423 8.77 15.97 -13.56
N GLU A 424 8.47 14.68 -13.43
CA GLU A 424 7.69 13.91 -14.39
C GLU A 424 6.26 13.62 -13.86
N ASP A 425 6.14 12.85 -12.79
CA ASP A 425 4.84 12.35 -12.35
C ASP A 425 4.12 13.29 -11.37
N LEU A 426 4.85 14.04 -10.52
CA LEU A 426 4.30 14.93 -9.48
C LEU A 426 4.63 16.42 -9.71
N ALA A 427 4.79 16.83 -10.97
CA ALA A 427 5.14 18.21 -11.29
C ALA A 427 4.02 19.19 -10.90
N ALA A 428 2.75 18.82 -11.05
CA ALA A 428 1.59 19.63 -10.66
C ALA A 428 1.59 19.94 -9.16
N GLU A 429 1.88 18.93 -8.33
CA GLU A 429 1.95 19.06 -6.86
C GLU A 429 3.11 20.00 -6.45
N VAL A 430 4.26 19.88 -7.12
CA VAL A 430 5.42 20.76 -6.90
C VAL A 430 5.13 22.18 -7.35
N GLU A 431 4.45 22.38 -8.49
CA GLU A 431 4.07 23.73 -8.96
C GLU A 431 3.08 24.41 -8.02
N ARG A 432 2.10 23.69 -7.49
CA ARG A 432 1.17 24.21 -6.47
C ARG A 432 1.92 24.58 -5.19
N LEU A 433 2.83 23.73 -4.72
CA LEU A 433 3.66 24.01 -3.54
C LEU A 433 4.57 25.23 -3.79
N THR A 434 5.12 25.36 -5.01
CA THR A 434 5.92 26.52 -5.42
C THR A 434 5.09 27.81 -5.41
N GLY A 435 3.82 27.74 -5.85
CA GLY A 435 2.89 28.86 -5.77
C GLY A 435 2.70 29.34 -4.33
N LEU A 436 2.37 28.41 -3.42
CA LEU A 436 2.21 28.73 -2.00
C LEU A 436 3.49 29.36 -1.39
N LEU A 437 4.68 28.82 -1.72
CA LEU A 437 5.93 29.38 -1.24
C LEU A 437 6.17 30.80 -1.80
N ALA A 438 5.86 31.03 -3.08
CA ALA A 438 5.98 32.35 -3.68
C ALA A 438 5.07 33.38 -3.00
N ASP A 439 3.81 33.02 -2.75
CA ASP A 439 2.85 33.88 -2.03
C ASP A 439 3.31 34.18 -0.60
N VAL A 440 3.87 33.18 0.09
CA VAL A 440 4.49 33.40 1.40
C VAL A 440 5.69 34.37 1.29
N CYS A 441 6.58 34.17 0.31
CA CYS A 441 7.76 35.01 0.11
C CYS A 441 7.41 36.47 -0.13
N GLU A 442 6.34 36.77 -0.87
CA GLU A 442 5.84 38.14 -1.08
C GLU A 442 5.54 38.89 0.24
N GLY A 443 5.13 38.16 1.28
CA GLY A 443 4.91 38.70 2.63
C GLY A 443 6.21 39.10 3.36
N TYR A 444 7.36 38.67 2.88
CA TYR A 444 8.65 38.84 3.57
C TYR A 444 9.65 39.62 2.74
N ARG A 445 9.92 40.86 3.13
CA ARG A 445 10.78 41.82 2.43
C ARG A 445 12.14 41.27 1.99
N ARG A 446 12.73 40.30 2.69
CA ARG A 446 14.03 39.68 2.36
C ARG A 446 13.90 38.50 1.40
N GLN A 447 12.69 38.00 1.15
CA GLN A 447 12.45 36.80 0.37
C GLN A 447 11.68 37.04 -0.94
N ARG A 448 11.04 38.21 -1.09
CA ARG A 448 10.10 38.50 -2.18
C ARG A 448 10.75 38.61 -3.58
N ASP A 449 12.09 38.75 -3.66
CA ASP A 449 12.78 38.85 -4.93
C ASP A 449 13.26 37.49 -5.49
N HIS A 450 13.00 36.37 -4.75
CA HIS A 450 13.28 35.04 -5.26
C HIS A 450 12.32 34.66 -6.39
N THR A 451 12.88 34.19 -7.50
CA THR A 451 12.10 33.83 -8.68
C THR A 451 11.37 32.49 -8.45
N ARG A 452 10.19 32.28 -9.08
CA ARG A 452 9.49 31.00 -9.03
C ARG A 452 10.36 29.81 -9.43
N ARG A 453 11.26 30.00 -10.43
CA ARG A 453 12.20 28.94 -10.83
C ARG A 453 13.15 28.55 -9.68
N GLU A 454 13.73 29.55 -9.02
CA GLU A 454 14.64 29.34 -7.88
C GLU A 454 13.91 28.65 -6.73
N LEU A 455 12.72 29.13 -6.36
CA LEU A 455 11.89 28.53 -5.31
C LEU A 455 11.53 27.07 -5.62
N ARG A 456 11.14 26.78 -6.86
CA ARG A 456 10.83 25.40 -7.30
C ARG A 456 12.06 24.49 -7.22
N ASP A 457 13.21 24.95 -7.70
CA ASP A 457 14.45 24.16 -7.68
C ASP A 457 14.90 23.87 -6.24
N VAL A 458 14.78 24.85 -5.33
CA VAL A 458 15.06 24.67 -3.90
C VAL A 458 14.07 23.72 -3.24
N LEU A 459 12.77 23.85 -3.53
CA LEU A 459 11.76 22.95 -3.00
C LEU A 459 12.02 21.50 -3.39
N ARG A 460 12.35 21.22 -4.65
CA ARG A 460 12.71 19.88 -5.11
C ARG A 460 13.86 19.29 -4.31
N GLU A 461 14.90 20.08 -4.05
CA GLU A 461 16.04 19.62 -3.25
C GLU A 461 15.67 19.36 -1.79
N VAL A 462 14.83 20.22 -1.17
CA VAL A 462 14.38 20.04 0.22
C VAL A 462 13.50 18.80 0.36
N VAL A 463 12.54 18.59 -0.55
CA VAL A 463 11.70 17.40 -0.56
C VAL A 463 12.54 16.14 -0.82
N ALA A 464 13.51 16.19 -1.75
CA ALA A 464 14.40 15.05 -2.02
C ALA A 464 15.26 14.70 -0.80
N ALA A 465 15.72 15.72 -0.04
CA ALA A 465 16.51 15.54 1.18
C ALA A 465 15.68 15.15 2.43
N PHE A 466 14.34 15.20 2.37
CA PHE A 466 13.49 14.83 3.49
C PHE A 466 13.55 13.31 3.70
N GLY A 467 14.04 12.88 4.88
CA GLY A 467 14.42 11.49 5.15
C GLY A 467 13.30 10.57 5.62
N VAL A 468 12.12 11.14 5.95
CA VAL A 468 10.91 10.41 6.36
C VAL A 468 9.75 10.75 5.41
N TYR A 469 8.64 10.02 5.51
CA TYR A 469 7.48 10.30 4.64
C TYR A 469 6.97 11.73 4.81
N ARG A 470 6.79 12.20 6.07
CA ARG A 470 6.35 13.56 6.35
C ARG A 470 6.66 14.01 7.78
N GLY A 471 6.54 15.32 8.04
CA GLY A 471 6.40 15.88 9.37
C GLY A 471 4.92 15.98 9.79
N TYR A 472 4.69 16.06 11.10
CA TYR A 472 3.34 16.13 11.70
C TYR A 472 3.08 17.45 12.43
N VAL A 473 3.62 18.54 11.88
CA VAL A 473 3.38 19.89 12.42
C VAL A 473 1.91 20.27 12.31
N ARG A 474 1.38 20.91 13.35
CA ARG A 474 -0.02 21.34 13.43
C ARG A 474 -0.10 22.82 13.79
N PRO A 475 -0.84 23.65 13.04
CA PRO A 475 -1.07 25.04 13.42
C PRO A 475 -1.65 25.16 14.82
N GLY A 476 -1.11 26.09 15.62
CA GLY A 476 -1.55 26.32 16.99
C GLY A 476 -1.15 25.23 18.03
N ARG A 477 -0.32 24.26 17.63
CA ARG A 477 0.22 23.25 18.55
C ARG A 477 1.75 23.30 18.62
N PRO A 478 2.36 22.88 19.75
CA PRO A 478 3.82 22.80 19.84
C PRO A 478 4.40 21.82 18.81
N VAL A 479 5.49 22.23 18.14
CA VAL A 479 6.24 21.38 17.21
C VAL A 479 7.07 20.38 18.00
N THR A 480 7.05 19.13 17.56
CA THR A 480 7.78 18.05 18.25
C THR A 480 9.31 18.16 18.03
N PRO A 481 10.13 17.59 18.92
CA PRO A 481 11.58 17.48 18.69
C PRO A 481 11.91 16.69 17.41
N ALA A 482 11.13 15.67 17.07
CA ALA A 482 11.30 14.86 15.86
C ALA A 482 11.07 15.69 14.59
N ASP A 483 9.98 16.47 14.50
CA ASP A 483 9.72 17.35 13.36
C ASP A 483 10.84 18.37 13.16
N ARG A 484 11.35 18.96 14.26
CA ARG A 484 12.48 19.88 14.19
C ARG A 484 13.75 19.20 13.67
N ALA A 485 14.01 17.97 14.12
CA ALA A 485 15.18 17.20 13.70
C ALA A 485 15.10 16.85 12.20
N HIS A 486 13.93 16.40 11.72
CA HIS A 486 13.74 16.07 10.30
C HIS A 486 13.90 17.29 9.39
N ALA A 487 13.28 18.41 9.73
CA ALA A 487 13.44 19.66 8.97
C ALA A 487 14.90 20.15 8.96
N ALA A 488 15.56 20.12 10.13
CA ALA A 488 16.98 20.53 10.23
C ALA A 488 17.89 19.59 9.42
N ALA A 489 17.66 18.28 9.44
CA ALA A 489 18.43 17.30 8.68
C ALA A 489 18.28 17.53 7.16
N ALA A 490 17.04 17.79 6.68
CA ALA A 490 16.78 18.11 5.27
C ALA A 490 17.52 19.37 4.82
N VAL A 491 17.37 20.48 5.57
CA VAL A 491 18.08 21.74 5.29
C VAL A 491 19.61 21.54 5.28
N ALA A 492 20.15 20.80 6.26
CA ALA A 492 21.58 20.51 6.30
C ALA A 492 22.03 19.62 5.11
N GLY A 493 21.20 18.69 4.69
CA GLY A 493 21.41 17.84 3.51
C GLY A 493 21.53 18.66 2.23
N VAL A 494 20.59 19.57 2.00
CA VAL A 494 20.60 20.47 0.83
C VAL A 494 21.81 21.38 0.85
N ARG A 495 22.13 22.01 1.98
CA ARG A 495 23.32 22.89 2.09
C ARG A 495 24.63 22.20 1.72
N ARG A 496 24.77 20.91 2.04
CA ARG A 496 25.96 20.12 1.63
C ARG A 496 25.98 19.82 0.13
N ARG A 497 24.83 19.51 -0.44
CA ARG A 497 24.71 19.10 -1.85
C ARG A 497 24.67 20.29 -2.81
N ARG A 498 24.01 21.38 -2.38
CA ARG A 498 23.76 22.59 -3.16
C ARG A 498 24.24 23.84 -2.41
N PRO A 499 25.57 24.04 -2.27
CA PRO A 499 26.13 25.22 -1.60
C PRO A 499 25.91 26.54 -2.38
N ASP A 500 25.42 26.45 -3.61
CA ASP A 500 25.04 27.56 -4.48
C ASP A 500 23.69 28.20 -4.10
N ILE A 501 22.85 27.54 -3.32
CA ILE A 501 21.54 28.05 -2.87
C ILE A 501 21.76 29.07 -1.74
N ASP A 502 20.97 30.17 -1.79
CA ASP A 502 21.00 31.20 -0.75
C ASP A 502 20.79 30.63 0.66
N PRO A 503 21.76 30.83 1.58
CA PRO A 503 21.64 30.34 2.96
C PRO A 503 20.48 30.96 3.74
N GLU A 504 20.05 32.20 3.43
CA GLU A 504 18.93 32.86 4.09
C GLU A 504 17.60 32.22 3.65
N LEU A 505 17.43 31.94 2.36
CA LEU A 505 16.28 31.22 1.84
C LEU A 505 16.17 29.83 2.46
N MET A 506 17.29 29.11 2.56
CA MET A 506 17.32 27.80 3.21
C MET A 506 16.94 27.84 4.69
N THR A 507 17.36 28.91 5.42
CA THR A 507 16.96 29.13 6.80
C THR A 507 15.47 29.42 6.90
N PHE A 508 14.95 30.27 6.03
CA PHE A 508 13.55 30.65 5.96
C PHE A 508 12.65 29.44 5.69
N ILE A 509 12.98 28.60 4.71
CA ILE A 509 12.23 27.35 4.43
C ILE A 509 12.26 26.44 5.65
N GLY A 510 13.41 26.25 6.29
CA GLY A 510 13.51 25.46 7.51
C GLY A 510 12.60 25.97 8.66
N GLU A 511 12.45 27.29 8.79
CA GLU A 511 11.52 27.90 9.75
C GLU A 511 10.05 27.67 9.37
N LEU A 512 9.71 27.75 8.07
CA LEU A 512 8.34 27.45 7.58
C LEU A 512 7.95 25.99 7.88
N LEU A 513 8.85 25.03 7.62
CA LEU A 513 8.59 23.60 7.84
C LEU A 513 8.28 23.25 9.29
N VAL A 514 8.71 24.08 10.24
CA VAL A 514 8.43 23.88 11.68
C VAL A 514 7.48 24.94 12.25
N LEU A 515 6.69 25.61 11.39
CA LEU A 515 5.75 26.68 11.80
C LEU A 515 6.42 27.76 12.65
N GLY A 516 7.69 28.02 12.43
CA GLY A 516 8.48 29.06 13.09
C GLY A 516 8.09 30.48 12.64
N ARG A 517 7.32 30.58 11.57
CA ARG A 517 6.71 31.83 11.07
C ARG A 517 5.19 31.72 11.20
N PRO A 518 4.54 32.69 11.88
CA PRO A 518 3.09 32.68 12.04
C PRO A 518 2.38 33.21 10.79
N GLY A 519 1.27 32.59 10.44
CA GLY A 519 0.41 33.01 9.33
C GLY A 519 -0.36 31.83 8.75
N LYS A 520 -1.48 32.12 8.08
CA LYS A 520 -2.29 31.10 7.43
C LYS A 520 -1.56 30.52 6.21
N ALA A 521 -0.97 31.38 5.38
CA ALA A 521 -0.25 30.96 4.18
C ALA A 521 0.96 30.08 4.52
N GLU A 522 1.71 30.43 5.58
CA GLU A 522 2.85 29.66 6.10
C GLU A 522 2.41 28.28 6.61
N ALA A 523 1.26 28.24 7.30
CA ALA A 523 0.70 26.98 7.78
C ALA A 523 0.20 26.10 6.62
N ASP A 524 -0.50 26.68 5.66
CA ASP A 524 -0.98 25.98 4.46
C ASP A 524 0.20 25.41 3.65
N PHE A 525 1.30 26.19 3.52
CA PHE A 525 2.53 25.69 2.90
C PHE A 525 3.12 24.47 3.64
N ALA A 526 3.26 24.54 4.97
CA ALA A 526 3.84 23.46 5.75
C ALA A 526 3.01 22.15 5.67
N VAL A 527 1.69 22.29 5.71
CA VAL A 527 0.77 21.14 5.56
C VAL A 527 0.89 20.54 4.15
N ARG A 528 0.88 21.37 3.12
CA ARG A 528 1.00 20.91 1.73
C ARG A 528 2.37 20.30 1.45
N PHE A 529 3.46 20.85 1.99
CA PHE A 529 4.79 20.25 1.93
C PHE A 529 4.78 18.83 2.49
N ALA A 530 4.15 18.61 3.66
CA ALA A 530 4.06 17.29 4.29
C ALA A 530 3.31 16.28 3.41
N GLN A 531 2.22 16.69 2.74
CA GLN A 531 1.48 15.82 1.81
C GLN A 531 2.30 15.47 0.56
N VAL A 532 2.99 16.47 -0.03
CA VAL A 532 3.85 16.26 -1.21
C VAL A 532 5.05 15.37 -0.88
N SER A 533 5.72 15.61 0.26
CA SER A 533 6.88 14.80 0.68
C SER A 533 6.51 13.33 0.88
N SER A 534 5.30 13.04 1.40
CA SER A 534 4.79 11.67 1.54
C SER A 534 4.64 10.98 0.18
N ALA A 535 4.02 11.64 -0.79
CA ALA A 535 3.85 11.07 -2.14
C ALA A 535 5.20 10.85 -2.84
N VAL A 536 6.12 11.83 -2.72
CA VAL A 536 7.48 11.71 -3.30
C VAL A 536 8.28 10.59 -2.62
N MET A 537 8.12 10.38 -1.32
CA MET A 537 8.77 9.26 -0.63
C MET A 537 8.27 7.92 -1.14
N ALA A 538 6.96 7.71 -1.22
CA ALA A 538 6.36 6.48 -1.72
C ALA A 538 6.78 6.19 -3.18
N LYS A 539 6.55 7.14 -4.10
CA LYS A 539 6.80 6.95 -5.53
C LYS A 539 8.29 6.97 -5.88
N GLY A 540 9.06 7.86 -5.26
CA GLY A 540 10.50 7.99 -5.53
C GLY A 540 11.34 6.87 -4.93
N VAL A 541 11.01 6.39 -3.73
CA VAL A 541 11.79 5.34 -3.06
C VAL A 541 11.22 3.96 -3.38
N GLU A 542 9.97 3.69 -2.98
CA GLU A 542 9.42 2.32 -3.02
C GLU A 542 9.06 1.87 -4.43
N ASP A 543 8.54 2.77 -5.28
CA ASP A 543 8.12 2.46 -6.64
C ASP A 543 9.16 2.84 -7.72
N THR A 544 10.31 3.43 -7.34
CA THR A 544 11.36 3.76 -8.32
C THR A 544 12.73 3.28 -7.87
N ALA A 545 13.27 3.81 -6.76
CA ALA A 545 14.63 3.47 -6.32
C ALA A 545 14.79 1.98 -5.99
N PHE A 546 13.78 1.33 -5.44
CA PHE A 546 13.79 -0.12 -5.16
C PHE A 546 13.91 -0.99 -6.41
N TYR A 547 13.52 -0.48 -7.57
CA TYR A 547 13.67 -1.18 -8.85
C TYR A 547 14.95 -0.81 -9.60
N ARG A 548 15.74 0.16 -9.05
CA ARG A 548 17.05 0.58 -9.59
C ARG A 548 18.23 0.10 -8.76
N TYR A 549 18.06 -0.11 -7.45
CA TYR A 549 19.09 -0.54 -6.53
C TYR A 549 18.70 -1.86 -5.88
N GLN A 550 19.32 -2.97 -6.29
CA GLN A 550 18.83 -4.31 -6.04
C GLN A 550 19.90 -5.32 -5.56
N PRO A 551 20.82 -4.96 -4.65
CA PRO A 551 21.85 -5.90 -4.20
C PRO A 551 21.27 -7.19 -3.61
N LEU A 552 20.20 -7.06 -2.78
CA LEU A 552 19.46 -8.19 -2.18
C LEU A 552 17.99 -7.80 -2.04
N VAL A 553 17.17 -8.22 -3.00
CA VAL A 553 15.79 -7.71 -3.14
C VAL A 553 14.81 -8.19 -2.05
N SER A 554 15.22 -9.09 -1.16
CA SER A 554 14.44 -9.38 0.06
C SER A 554 14.31 -8.19 1.01
N LEU A 555 15.14 -7.15 0.84
CA LEU A 555 15.12 -5.92 1.64
C LEU A 555 14.46 -4.73 0.91
N ASN A 556 14.14 -4.89 -0.39
CA ASN A 556 13.38 -3.91 -1.17
C ASN A 556 11.87 -4.17 -0.92
N GLU A 557 11.42 -3.78 0.24
CA GLU A 557 10.05 -4.00 0.72
C GLU A 557 9.48 -2.71 1.33
N VAL A 558 8.15 -2.61 1.44
CA VAL A 558 7.47 -1.44 2.01
C VAL A 558 8.12 -0.99 3.32
N GLY A 559 8.59 0.24 3.39
CA GLY A 559 9.34 0.79 4.54
C GLY A 559 10.74 0.19 4.73
N GLY A 560 11.23 -0.62 3.79
CA GLY A 560 12.55 -1.23 3.85
C GLY A 560 13.69 -0.26 3.53
N ASP A 561 14.91 -0.66 3.90
CA ASP A 561 16.15 0.04 3.54
C ASP A 561 17.14 -0.94 2.91
N PRO A 562 17.25 -1.00 1.58
CA PRO A 562 18.18 -1.87 0.87
C PRO A 562 19.67 -1.60 1.17
N ALA A 563 20.02 -0.46 1.76
CA ALA A 563 21.38 -0.16 2.18
C ALA A 563 21.73 -0.83 3.51
N SER A 564 20.76 -1.09 4.36
CA SER A 564 20.92 -1.75 5.67
C SER A 564 20.83 -3.26 5.57
N LEU A 565 21.89 -3.91 5.08
CA LEU A 565 21.93 -5.37 4.98
C LEU A 565 22.20 -6.00 6.35
N GLY A 566 21.15 -6.66 6.88
CA GLY A 566 21.23 -7.46 8.10
C GLY A 566 21.02 -6.67 9.41
N GLU A 567 20.52 -7.39 10.41
CA GLU A 567 20.30 -6.89 11.77
C GLU A 567 20.81 -7.91 12.77
N SER A 568 21.43 -7.43 13.87
CA SER A 568 21.84 -8.32 14.96
C SER A 568 20.64 -8.79 15.79
N ALA A 569 20.76 -9.94 16.44
CA ALA A 569 19.76 -10.38 17.42
C ALA A 569 19.54 -9.34 18.53
N GLY A 570 20.60 -8.62 18.93
CA GLY A 570 20.50 -7.54 19.93
C GLY A 570 19.66 -6.35 19.44
N GLY A 571 19.82 -5.92 18.18
CA GLY A 571 19.00 -4.87 17.55
C GLY A 571 17.52 -5.26 17.48
N PHE A 572 17.25 -6.48 17.02
CA PHE A 572 15.91 -7.04 17.01
C PHE A 572 15.27 -7.07 18.41
N HIS A 573 16.01 -7.55 19.42
CA HIS A 573 15.52 -7.58 20.79
C HIS A 573 15.19 -6.17 21.33
N GLN A 574 16.01 -5.18 21.01
CA GLN A 574 15.74 -3.79 21.40
C GLN A 574 14.46 -3.26 20.74
N ALA A 575 14.24 -3.54 19.46
CA ALA A 575 13.04 -3.15 18.75
C ALA A 575 11.79 -3.80 19.36
N MET A 576 11.81 -5.12 19.60
CA MET A 576 10.68 -5.85 20.20
C MET A 576 10.39 -5.40 21.63
N ALA A 577 11.43 -5.08 22.42
CA ALA A 577 11.26 -4.54 23.77
C ALA A 577 10.66 -3.12 23.77
N ARG A 578 10.98 -2.28 22.76
CA ARG A 578 10.32 -0.98 22.57
C ARG A 578 8.86 -1.16 22.17
N MET A 579 8.58 -2.04 21.25
CA MET A 579 7.22 -2.37 20.77
C MET A 579 6.34 -2.84 21.94
N ALA A 580 6.84 -3.77 22.78
CA ALA A 580 6.15 -4.25 23.98
C ALA A 580 5.77 -3.12 24.96
N ARG A 581 6.61 -2.07 25.07
CA ARG A 581 6.34 -0.96 25.99
C ARG A 581 5.45 0.13 25.43
N ARG A 582 5.54 0.41 24.12
CA ARG A 582 4.89 1.59 23.51
C ARG A 582 3.64 1.24 22.72
N TRP A 583 3.68 0.11 22.03
CA TRP A 583 2.65 -0.32 21.08
C TRP A 583 2.35 -1.81 21.22
N PRO A 584 1.97 -2.29 22.42
CA PRO A 584 1.85 -3.73 22.72
C PRO A 584 0.73 -4.44 21.93
N GLU A 585 -0.19 -3.70 21.33
CA GLU A 585 -1.27 -4.19 20.48
C GLU A 585 -1.12 -3.77 19.00
N THR A 586 0.07 -3.28 18.58
CA THR A 586 0.33 -2.99 17.16
C THR A 586 0.09 -4.24 16.31
N MET A 587 -0.37 -4.06 15.08
CA MET A 587 -0.49 -5.19 14.15
C MET A 587 0.91 -5.64 13.70
N LEU A 588 1.09 -6.94 13.52
CA LEU A 588 2.32 -7.54 12.99
C LEU A 588 2.00 -8.25 11.69
N THR A 589 2.84 -8.11 10.68
CA THR A 589 2.66 -8.81 9.40
C THR A 589 3.97 -9.35 8.83
N LEU A 590 3.88 -10.34 7.95
CA LEU A 590 4.98 -10.81 7.08
C LEU A 590 4.63 -10.71 5.60
N SER A 591 3.36 -10.61 5.27
CA SER A 591 2.87 -10.45 3.90
C SER A 591 1.57 -9.67 3.94
N THR A 592 1.35 -8.80 2.95
CA THR A 592 0.11 -8.05 2.74
C THR A 592 -0.22 -8.00 1.25
N HIS A 593 -1.31 -7.35 0.90
CA HIS A 593 -1.69 -7.07 -0.49
C HIS A 593 -0.74 -6.06 -1.19
N ASP A 594 0.11 -5.34 -0.45
CA ASP A 594 1.06 -4.33 -0.96
C ASP A 594 2.52 -4.78 -0.88
N THR A 595 2.83 -5.88 -0.18
CA THR A 595 4.20 -6.38 -0.14
C THR A 595 4.71 -6.74 -1.52
N LYS A 596 5.94 -6.33 -1.81
CA LYS A 596 6.59 -6.57 -3.11
C LYS A 596 6.92 -8.04 -3.32
N ARG A 597 7.04 -8.81 -2.24
CA ARG A 597 7.25 -10.27 -2.21
C ARG A 597 6.65 -10.86 -0.96
N SER A 598 6.17 -12.09 -1.04
CA SER A 598 5.73 -12.83 0.16
C SER A 598 6.88 -13.11 1.13
N GLY A 599 6.54 -13.40 2.39
CA GLY A 599 7.50 -13.78 3.42
C GLY A 599 8.36 -14.98 3.04
N ASP A 600 7.80 -15.97 2.36
CA ASP A 600 8.52 -17.17 1.94
C ASP A 600 9.51 -16.89 0.80
N VAL A 601 9.16 -16.02 -0.14
CA VAL A 601 10.07 -15.58 -1.21
C VAL A 601 11.24 -14.81 -0.60
N ARG A 602 10.98 -13.88 0.33
CA ARG A 602 12.04 -13.14 1.03
C ARG A 602 12.93 -14.06 1.86
N ALA A 603 12.36 -15.08 2.52
CA ALA A 603 13.13 -16.07 3.28
C ALA A 603 14.14 -16.82 2.43
N ARG A 604 13.78 -17.19 1.18
CA ARG A 604 14.71 -17.86 0.26
C ARG A 604 15.79 -16.91 -0.28
N ILE A 605 15.39 -15.69 -0.71
CA ILE A 605 16.35 -14.70 -1.25
C ILE A 605 17.34 -14.26 -0.18
N GLY A 606 16.91 -14.09 1.08
CA GLY A 606 17.77 -13.70 2.19
C GLY A 606 18.97 -14.62 2.40
N LEU A 607 18.83 -15.93 2.08
CA LEU A 607 19.93 -16.91 2.17
C LEU A 607 21.13 -16.58 1.28
N LEU A 608 20.92 -15.81 0.20
CA LEU A 608 22.02 -15.40 -0.70
C LEU A 608 23.05 -14.56 0.05
N SER A 609 22.67 -13.86 1.11
CA SER A 609 23.58 -13.10 1.96
C SER A 609 24.64 -13.96 2.65
N GLU A 610 24.32 -15.24 2.89
CA GLU A 610 25.23 -16.22 3.49
C GLU A 610 26.08 -16.96 2.42
N LEU A 611 25.81 -16.72 1.12
CA LEU A 611 26.39 -17.47 -0.01
C LEU A 611 26.98 -16.54 -1.12
N PRO A 612 27.60 -15.39 -0.80
CA PRO A 612 27.92 -14.36 -1.78
C PRO A 612 28.82 -14.86 -2.93
N GLU A 613 29.84 -15.70 -2.64
CA GLU A 613 30.75 -16.23 -3.67
C GLU A 613 30.06 -17.28 -4.57
N ALA A 614 29.17 -18.09 -3.99
CA ALA A 614 28.41 -19.07 -4.77
C ALA A 614 27.42 -18.37 -5.69
N TRP A 615 26.75 -17.33 -5.18
CA TRP A 615 25.86 -16.48 -5.93
C TRP A 615 26.55 -15.78 -7.10
N GLU A 616 27.71 -15.15 -6.85
CA GLU A 616 28.48 -14.49 -7.89
C GLU A 616 28.88 -15.44 -9.02
N ARG A 617 29.35 -16.64 -8.69
CA ARG A 617 29.69 -17.65 -9.70
C ARG A 617 28.47 -18.10 -10.52
N ALA A 618 27.32 -18.28 -9.85
CA ALA A 618 26.10 -18.72 -10.50
C ALA A 618 25.60 -17.68 -11.51
N ILE A 619 25.43 -16.42 -11.08
CA ILE A 619 24.92 -15.36 -11.97
C ILE A 619 25.87 -15.07 -13.14
N ALA A 620 27.19 -15.17 -12.93
CA ALA A 620 28.17 -15.02 -14.00
C ALA A 620 28.06 -16.15 -15.03
N ALA A 621 27.79 -17.38 -14.60
CA ALA A 621 27.59 -18.52 -15.49
C ALA A 621 26.24 -18.39 -16.24
N TRP A 622 25.17 -18.05 -15.53
CA TRP A 622 23.83 -17.87 -16.10
C TRP A 622 23.80 -16.74 -17.13
N ALA A 623 24.44 -15.61 -16.83
CA ALA A 623 24.48 -14.47 -17.73
C ALA A 623 25.23 -14.81 -19.04
N ARG A 624 26.37 -15.54 -18.96
CA ARG A 624 27.09 -16.01 -20.18
C ARG A 624 26.22 -16.94 -21.03
N ARG A 625 25.46 -17.86 -20.39
CA ARG A 625 24.54 -18.76 -21.09
C ARG A 625 23.43 -18.00 -21.77
N ASN A 626 22.81 -17.07 -21.04
CA ASN A 626 21.59 -16.39 -21.44
C ASN A 626 21.83 -15.18 -22.35
N GLU A 627 23.09 -14.78 -22.57
CA GLU A 627 23.42 -13.69 -23.48
C GLU A 627 22.84 -13.89 -24.89
N ARG A 628 22.78 -15.17 -25.36
CA ARG A 628 22.19 -15.54 -26.65
C ARG A 628 20.70 -15.28 -26.78
N HIS A 629 19.99 -15.10 -25.67
CA HIS A 629 18.55 -14.82 -25.62
C HIS A 629 18.24 -13.34 -25.65
N LYS A 630 19.23 -12.46 -25.48
CA LYS A 630 19.06 -11.01 -25.55
C LYS A 630 18.83 -10.55 -26.99
N ARG A 631 18.01 -9.51 -27.16
CA ARG A 631 17.74 -8.85 -28.44
C ARG A 631 18.22 -7.40 -28.34
N GLY A 632 19.12 -6.96 -29.23
CA GLY A 632 19.65 -5.61 -29.19
C GLY A 632 20.39 -5.24 -27.89
N GLY A 633 20.87 -6.23 -27.12
CA GLY A 633 21.51 -6.04 -25.82
C GLY A 633 20.51 -5.96 -24.63
N TRP A 634 19.21 -6.05 -24.89
CA TRP A 634 18.17 -6.03 -23.88
C TRP A 634 17.74 -7.42 -23.41
N PRO A 635 17.35 -7.59 -22.12
CA PRO A 635 17.31 -6.57 -21.05
C PRO A 635 18.72 -6.19 -20.56
N ASP A 636 18.78 -5.04 -19.85
CA ASP A 636 19.97 -4.61 -19.15
C ASP A 636 20.35 -5.56 -17.99
N ARG A 637 21.55 -5.36 -17.44
CA ARG A 637 22.07 -6.24 -16.37
C ARG A 637 21.31 -6.11 -15.05
N ASN A 638 20.67 -4.97 -14.79
CA ASN A 638 19.88 -4.79 -13.55
C ASN A 638 18.59 -5.60 -13.60
N ALA A 639 17.86 -5.56 -14.71
CA ALA A 639 16.66 -6.38 -14.93
C ALA A 639 17.00 -7.88 -14.94
N GLU A 640 18.14 -8.27 -15.54
CA GLU A 640 18.62 -9.65 -15.53
C GLU A 640 18.98 -10.13 -14.11
N TYR A 641 19.63 -9.29 -13.30
CA TYR A 641 19.94 -9.59 -11.91
C TYR A 641 18.67 -9.77 -11.04
N LEU A 642 17.67 -8.93 -11.27
CA LEU A 642 16.36 -9.05 -10.63
C LEU A 642 15.68 -10.38 -10.98
N LEU A 643 15.70 -10.77 -12.27
CA LEU A 643 15.15 -12.06 -12.71
C LEU A 643 15.79 -13.20 -11.93
N TYR A 644 17.11 -13.25 -11.83
CA TYR A 644 17.82 -14.36 -11.17
C TYR A 644 17.49 -14.46 -9.67
N GLN A 645 17.43 -13.33 -8.95
CA GLN A 645 16.97 -13.35 -7.56
C GLN A 645 15.51 -13.80 -7.43
N THR A 646 14.64 -13.34 -8.35
CA THR A 646 13.23 -13.72 -8.39
C THR A 646 13.07 -15.22 -8.60
N LEU A 647 13.86 -15.82 -9.49
CA LEU A 647 13.85 -17.27 -9.73
C LEU A 647 14.33 -18.06 -8.52
N VAL A 648 15.34 -17.58 -7.79
CA VAL A 648 15.76 -18.21 -6.52
C VAL A 648 14.65 -18.18 -5.47
N GLY A 649 13.95 -17.06 -5.34
CA GLY A 649 12.90 -16.88 -4.33
C GLY A 649 11.60 -17.60 -4.65
N ALA A 650 11.13 -17.51 -5.90
CA ALA A 650 9.80 -17.92 -6.31
C ALA A 650 9.75 -19.23 -7.12
N TRP A 651 10.88 -19.95 -7.27
CA TRP A 651 10.91 -21.23 -7.99
C TRP A 651 10.07 -22.32 -7.29
N PRO A 652 9.21 -23.06 -8.05
CA PRO A 652 8.94 -22.93 -9.48
C PRO A 652 7.97 -21.79 -9.79
N ILE A 653 8.25 -21.07 -10.88
CA ILE A 653 7.42 -20.00 -11.40
C ILE A 653 7.30 -20.15 -12.92
N ASP A 654 6.11 -19.90 -13.48
CA ASP A 654 5.91 -19.92 -14.93
C ASP A 654 6.37 -18.61 -15.60
N SER A 655 6.54 -18.67 -16.93
CA SER A 655 7.04 -17.53 -17.71
C SER A 655 6.07 -16.38 -17.77
N ALA A 656 4.76 -16.60 -17.65
CA ALA A 656 3.76 -15.54 -17.70
C ALA A 656 3.82 -14.68 -16.42
N ARG A 657 3.87 -15.32 -15.24
CA ARG A 657 4.02 -14.61 -13.96
C ARG A 657 5.37 -13.89 -13.86
N ALA A 658 6.47 -14.57 -14.22
CA ALA A 658 7.80 -13.97 -14.19
C ALA A 658 7.90 -12.79 -15.16
N GLY A 659 7.34 -12.91 -16.37
CA GLY A 659 7.30 -11.86 -17.38
C GLY A 659 6.49 -10.65 -16.94
N ALA A 660 5.26 -10.86 -16.41
CA ALA A 660 4.41 -9.79 -15.90
C ALA A 660 5.09 -9.02 -14.75
N PHE A 661 5.74 -9.73 -13.82
CA PHE A 661 6.50 -9.11 -12.73
C PHE A 661 7.67 -8.26 -13.27
N LEU A 662 8.47 -8.80 -14.19
CA LEU A 662 9.64 -8.07 -14.73
C LEU A 662 9.20 -6.84 -15.55
N GLN A 663 8.11 -6.94 -16.31
CA GLN A 663 7.56 -5.80 -17.06
C GLN A 663 7.11 -4.69 -16.08
N LYS A 664 6.36 -5.03 -15.03
CA LYS A 664 6.02 -4.07 -13.98
C LYS A 664 7.27 -3.45 -13.37
N ALA A 665 8.24 -4.25 -12.97
CA ALA A 665 9.49 -3.79 -12.37
C ALA A 665 10.28 -2.83 -13.30
N ALA A 666 10.33 -3.11 -14.60
CA ALA A 666 10.99 -2.26 -15.58
C ALA A 666 10.29 -0.90 -15.74
N ARG A 667 8.95 -0.91 -15.78
CA ARG A 667 8.13 0.32 -15.88
C ARG A 667 8.23 1.17 -14.62
N GLU A 668 8.27 0.55 -13.43
CA GLU A 668 8.50 1.26 -12.17
C GLU A 668 9.93 1.80 -12.08
N ALA A 669 10.92 1.11 -12.61
CA ALA A 669 12.29 1.60 -12.66
C ALA A 669 12.44 2.89 -13.50
N LYS A 670 11.58 3.12 -14.50
CA LYS A 670 11.56 4.32 -15.37
C LYS A 670 12.92 4.62 -16.02
N VAL A 671 13.67 3.56 -16.44
CA VAL A 671 15.00 3.69 -17.08
C VAL A 671 14.87 3.53 -18.60
N HIS A 672 14.19 2.49 -19.08
CA HIS A 672 14.01 2.19 -20.50
C HIS A 672 12.57 2.26 -20.94
N THR A 673 11.63 2.12 -20.05
CA THR A 673 10.19 2.11 -20.24
C THR A 673 9.52 2.65 -18.99
N SER A 674 8.30 3.18 -19.08
CA SER A 674 7.50 3.62 -17.93
C SER A 674 6.01 3.39 -18.21
N TRP A 675 5.15 3.67 -17.23
CA TRP A 675 3.69 3.61 -17.42
C TRP A 675 3.18 4.74 -18.33
N THR A 676 3.83 5.91 -18.26
CA THR A 676 3.45 7.12 -19.02
C THR A 676 4.15 7.22 -20.38
N ASP A 677 5.31 6.56 -20.53
CA ASP A 677 6.08 6.51 -21.78
C ASP A 677 6.60 5.08 -22.03
N PRO A 678 5.69 4.15 -22.43
CA PRO A 678 6.05 2.76 -22.65
C PRO A 678 6.92 2.59 -23.90
N CYS A 679 8.03 1.87 -23.76
CA CYS A 679 8.89 1.46 -24.88
C CYS A 679 8.55 0.00 -25.29
N ALA A 680 7.71 -0.16 -26.29
CA ALA A 680 7.25 -1.47 -26.74
C ALA A 680 8.42 -2.39 -27.13
N GLU A 681 9.45 -1.85 -27.78
CA GLU A 681 10.63 -2.62 -28.21
C GLU A 681 11.40 -3.22 -27.01
N TYR A 682 11.56 -2.44 -25.93
CA TYR A 682 12.16 -2.93 -24.68
C TYR A 682 11.26 -3.95 -23.98
N ASP A 683 9.96 -3.65 -23.84
CA ASP A 683 8.99 -4.52 -23.19
C ASP A 683 8.91 -5.89 -23.90
N ASP A 684 8.88 -5.91 -25.22
CA ASP A 684 8.88 -7.12 -26.05
C ASP A 684 10.19 -7.92 -25.92
N ALA A 685 11.34 -7.24 -25.90
CA ALA A 685 12.64 -7.88 -25.72
C ALA A 685 12.77 -8.52 -24.34
N LEU A 686 12.30 -7.84 -23.28
CA LEU A 686 12.26 -8.33 -21.90
C LEU A 686 11.38 -9.58 -21.78
N GLY A 687 10.14 -9.53 -22.31
CA GLY A 687 9.20 -10.67 -22.31
C GLY A 687 9.75 -11.89 -23.06
N ALA A 688 10.35 -11.65 -24.24
CA ALA A 688 10.99 -12.70 -25.03
C ALA A 688 12.19 -13.31 -24.30
N PHE A 689 13.01 -12.51 -23.61
CA PHE A 689 14.13 -12.97 -22.81
C PHE A 689 13.68 -13.91 -21.68
N VAL A 690 12.70 -13.49 -20.86
CA VAL A 690 12.14 -14.29 -19.76
C VAL A 690 11.63 -15.64 -20.28
N THR A 691 10.85 -15.61 -21.38
CA THR A 691 10.29 -16.81 -21.99
C THR A 691 11.39 -17.76 -22.47
N ALA A 692 12.42 -17.24 -23.16
CA ALA A 692 13.52 -18.04 -23.70
C ALA A 692 14.42 -18.63 -22.60
N VAL A 693 14.71 -17.86 -21.55
CA VAL A 693 15.50 -18.32 -20.40
C VAL A 693 14.80 -19.46 -19.68
N LEU A 694 13.49 -19.35 -19.42
CA LEU A 694 12.72 -20.39 -18.73
C LEU A 694 12.44 -21.63 -19.61
N ALA A 695 12.51 -21.50 -20.92
CA ALA A 695 12.46 -22.62 -21.87
C ALA A 695 13.80 -23.32 -22.07
N ASP A 696 14.92 -22.68 -21.70
CA ASP A 696 16.27 -23.25 -21.82
C ASP A 696 16.52 -24.32 -20.75
N GLN A 697 16.41 -25.60 -21.16
CA GLN A 697 16.58 -26.73 -20.24
C GLN A 697 17.97 -26.76 -19.57
N GLY A 698 19.00 -26.25 -20.23
CA GLY A 698 20.34 -26.15 -19.64
C GLY A 698 20.39 -25.10 -18.52
N PHE A 699 19.73 -23.95 -18.70
CA PHE A 699 19.60 -22.93 -17.62
C PHE A 699 18.75 -23.47 -16.48
N VAL A 700 17.60 -24.07 -16.76
CA VAL A 700 16.71 -24.65 -15.74
C VAL A 700 17.44 -25.75 -14.93
N ALA A 701 18.23 -26.57 -15.58
CA ALA A 701 19.06 -27.57 -14.89
C ALA A 701 20.13 -26.93 -14.00
N ASP A 702 20.81 -25.88 -14.46
CA ASP A 702 21.82 -25.14 -13.68
C ASP A 702 21.16 -24.42 -12.46
N LEU A 703 20.00 -23.78 -12.65
CA LEU A 703 19.23 -23.17 -11.57
C LEU A 703 18.79 -24.22 -10.52
N THR A 704 18.22 -25.32 -10.98
CA THR A 704 17.77 -26.41 -10.10
C THR A 704 18.95 -27.01 -9.33
N ALA A 705 20.11 -27.21 -9.99
CA ALA A 705 21.33 -27.67 -9.35
C ALA A 705 21.83 -26.68 -8.28
N PHE A 706 21.76 -25.38 -8.53
CA PHE A 706 22.10 -24.33 -7.53
C PHE A 706 21.15 -24.40 -6.32
N LEU A 707 19.83 -24.45 -6.56
CA LEU A 707 18.83 -24.54 -5.51
C LEU A 707 19.01 -25.79 -4.64
N ALA A 708 19.22 -26.94 -5.27
CA ALA A 708 19.43 -28.22 -4.58
C ALA A 708 20.80 -28.27 -3.88
N GLY A 709 21.89 -27.87 -4.56
CA GLY A 709 23.23 -27.89 -4.00
C GLY A 709 23.42 -27.02 -2.77
N HIS A 710 22.67 -25.92 -2.69
CA HIS A 710 22.66 -25.02 -1.53
C HIS A 710 21.46 -25.21 -0.64
N ARG A 711 20.59 -26.19 -0.93
CA ARG A 711 19.36 -26.51 -0.16
C ARG A 711 18.49 -25.26 0.10
N ILE A 712 18.34 -24.40 -0.91
CA ILE A 712 17.65 -23.10 -0.78
C ILE A 712 16.20 -23.29 -0.35
N VAL A 713 15.50 -24.28 -0.90
CA VAL A 713 14.09 -24.52 -0.60
C VAL A 713 13.91 -24.93 0.86
N GLU A 714 14.67 -25.95 1.33
CA GLU A 714 14.58 -26.47 2.68
C GLU A 714 15.00 -25.44 3.73
N ARG A 715 16.11 -24.73 3.50
CA ARG A 715 16.60 -23.67 4.38
C ARG A 715 15.66 -22.49 4.40
N GLY A 716 15.11 -22.11 3.25
CA GLY A 716 14.06 -21.09 3.14
C GLY A 716 12.80 -21.46 3.92
N ARG A 717 12.37 -22.72 3.91
CA ARG A 717 11.26 -23.22 4.73
C ARG A 717 11.56 -23.12 6.22
N VAL A 718 12.78 -23.46 6.64
CA VAL A 718 13.18 -23.29 8.07
C VAL A 718 13.16 -21.82 8.48
N SER A 719 13.71 -20.92 7.63
CA SER A 719 13.64 -19.47 7.87
C SER A 719 12.20 -18.96 7.92
N SER A 720 11.31 -19.46 7.06
CA SER A 720 9.89 -19.13 7.06
C SER A 720 9.20 -19.58 8.35
N LEU A 721 9.47 -20.80 8.85
CA LEU A 721 8.93 -21.28 10.14
C LEU A 721 9.45 -20.42 11.31
N ALA A 722 10.72 -20.00 11.28
CA ALA A 722 11.27 -19.08 12.27
C ALA A 722 10.57 -17.72 12.25
N GLN A 723 10.40 -17.11 11.07
CA GLN A 723 9.69 -15.84 10.88
C GLN A 723 8.22 -15.95 11.31
N THR A 724 7.52 -17.03 10.96
CA THR A 724 6.14 -17.31 11.36
C THR A 724 6.02 -17.46 12.88
N THR A 725 7.00 -18.10 13.52
CA THR A 725 7.04 -18.21 15.00
C THR A 725 7.20 -16.85 15.64
N LEU A 726 8.10 -15.99 15.12
CA LEU A 726 8.25 -14.60 15.58
C LEU A 726 6.98 -13.80 15.42
N LEU A 727 6.31 -13.89 14.25
CA LEU A 727 5.02 -13.25 14.00
C LEU A 727 4.00 -13.59 15.10
N LEU A 728 3.90 -14.88 15.43
CA LEU A 728 2.88 -15.41 16.36
C LEU A 728 3.25 -15.26 17.84
N THR A 729 4.48 -14.87 18.18
CA THR A 729 4.96 -14.83 19.58
C THR A 729 5.54 -13.50 20.04
N CYS A 730 5.96 -12.62 19.11
CA CYS A 730 6.40 -11.26 19.44
C CYS A 730 5.23 -10.39 19.97
N PRO A 731 5.56 -9.24 20.64
CA PRO A 731 4.55 -8.28 21.10
C PRO A 731 3.75 -7.71 19.93
N GLY A 732 2.42 -7.81 20.02
CA GLY A 732 1.50 -7.33 19.00
C GLY A 732 0.41 -8.33 18.63
N VAL A 733 -0.43 -7.93 17.68
CA VAL A 733 -1.52 -8.72 17.10
C VAL A 733 -1.08 -9.22 15.72
N PRO A 734 -0.78 -10.52 15.56
CA PRO A 734 -0.35 -11.06 14.27
C PRO A 734 -1.49 -11.00 13.25
N ASP A 735 -1.16 -10.56 12.04
CA ASP A 735 -2.00 -10.66 10.85
C ASP A 735 -1.48 -11.75 9.91
N LEU A 736 -2.37 -12.60 9.47
CA LEU A 736 -2.13 -13.61 8.44
C LEU A 736 -2.80 -13.15 7.15
N TYR A 737 -2.01 -12.86 6.13
CA TYR A 737 -2.57 -12.55 4.81
C TYR A 737 -3.09 -13.83 4.14
N GLN A 738 -4.22 -13.74 3.45
CA GLN A 738 -4.88 -14.88 2.78
C GLN A 738 -3.89 -15.75 1.99
N GLY A 739 -3.92 -17.05 2.23
CA GLY A 739 -3.09 -18.02 1.53
C GLY A 739 -1.70 -18.26 2.12
N THR A 740 -1.21 -17.39 3.03
CA THR A 740 0.15 -17.47 3.57
C THR A 740 0.32 -18.49 4.70
N GLU A 741 -0.73 -19.16 5.12
CA GLU A 741 -0.68 -20.22 6.11
C GLU A 741 -0.05 -21.52 5.61
N VAL A 742 0.15 -21.65 4.29
CA VAL A 742 1.04 -22.62 3.64
C VAL A 742 2.16 -21.87 2.94
N TRP A 743 3.02 -22.60 2.15
CA TRP A 743 4.07 -21.90 1.38
C TRP A 743 3.44 -21.00 0.32
N ASP A 744 3.75 -19.72 0.40
CA ASP A 744 3.33 -18.69 -0.55
C ASP A 744 4.53 -18.12 -1.31
N LEU A 745 4.51 -18.27 -2.64
CA LEU A 745 5.55 -17.78 -3.54
C LEU A 745 5.04 -16.62 -4.40
N SER A 746 4.20 -15.77 -3.83
CA SER A 746 3.67 -14.59 -4.51
C SER A 746 4.70 -13.47 -4.58
N LEU A 747 4.61 -12.72 -5.69
CA LEU A 747 5.32 -11.47 -5.96
C LEU A 747 4.38 -10.28 -5.72
N VAL A 748 4.76 -9.09 -6.17
CA VAL A 748 3.95 -7.87 -6.03
C VAL A 748 2.59 -8.00 -6.73
N ASP A 749 1.62 -7.18 -6.32
CA ASP A 749 0.30 -7.12 -6.96
C ASP A 749 0.39 -7.02 -8.51
N PRO A 750 -0.52 -7.65 -9.25
CA PRO A 750 -1.69 -8.42 -8.78
C PRO A 750 -1.39 -9.88 -8.38
N ASP A 751 -0.12 -10.35 -8.45
CA ASP A 751 0.24 -11.74 -8.20
C ASP A 751 -0.09 -12.21 -6.77
N ASN A 752 0.04 -11.34 -5.76
CA ASN A 752 -0.32 -11.62 -4.37
C ASN A 752 -1.84 -11.58 -4.07
N ARG A 753 -2.67 -11.33 -5.08
CA ARG A 753 -4.15 -11.29 -4.96
C ARG A 753 -4.83 -12.45 -5.69
N ARG A 754 -4.07 -13.48 -6.05
CA ARG A 754 -4.59 -14.70 -6.70
C ARG A 754 -5.60 -15.42 -5.79
N PRO A 755 -6.58 -16.12 -6.36
CA PRO A 755 -7.55 -16.91 -5.58
C PRO A 755 -6.87 -17.94 -4.67
N VAL A 756 -7.42 -18.12 -3.47
CA VAL A 756 -6.93 -19.08 -2.46
C VAL A 756 -7.79 -20.34 -2.47
N ASP A 757 -7.17 -21.52 -2.57
CA ASP A 757 -7.87 -22.81 -2.43
C ASP A 757 -8.10 -23.14 -0.94
N TYR A 758 -9.18 -22.61 -0.38
CA TYR A 758 -9.55 -22.85 1.01
C TYR A 758 -9.96 -24.31 1.28
N GLU A 759 -10.46 -25.05 0.28
CA GLU A 759 -10.84 -26.47 0.48
C GLU A 759 -9.61 -27.35 0.66
N ALA A 760 -8.54 -27.14 -0.10
CA ALA A 760 -7.27 -27.84 0.11
C ALA A 760 -6.71 -27.57 1.51
N ARG A 761 -6.76 -26.32 1.97
CA ARG A 761 -6.30 -25.91 3.31
C ARG A 761 -7.15 -26.51 4.44
N ARG A 762 -8.46 -26.53 4.26
CA ARG A 762 -9.40 -27.15 5.23
C ARG A 762 -9.13 -28.65 5.39
N ARG A 763 -8.92 -29.37 4.28
CA ARG A 763 -8.56 -30.79 4.31
C ARG A 763 -7.23 -31.02 5.01
N LEU A 764 -6.20 -30.26 4.62
CA LEU A 764 -4.87 -30.38 5.23
C LEU A 764 -4.90 -30.05 6.73
N LEU A 765 -5.63 -29.02 7.15
CA LEU A 765 -5.81 -28.68 8.56
C LEU A 765 -6.53 -29.81 9.33
N ALA A 766 -7.60 -30.38 8.78
CA ALA A 766 -8.33 -31.48 9.42
C ALA A 766 -7.45 -32.72 9.63
N GLU A 767 -6.55 -33.02 8.69
CA GLU A 767 -5.59 -34.12 8.82
C GLU A 767 -4.51 -33.83 9.89
N LEU A 768 -4.08 -32.59 10.02
CA LEU A 768 -2.94 -32.22 10.86
C LEU A 768 -3.32 -31.72 12.26
N ALA A 769 -4.57 -31.29 12.51
CA ALA A 769 -4.97 -30.66 13.77
C ALA A 769 -4.69 -31.54 15.02
N GLY A 770 -4.88 -32.84 14.93
CA GLY A 770 -4.57 -33.78 15.98
C GLY A 770 -3.22 -34.50 15.84
N ALA A 771 -2.44 -34.20 14.80
CA ALA A 771 -1.21 -34.90 14.47
C ALA A 771 0.03 -34.33 15.23
N GLY A 772 1.08 -35.13 15.31
CA GLY A 772 2.38 -34.72 15.84
C GLY A 772 3.24 -33.97 14.81
N PRO A 773 4.40 -33.42 15.25
CA PRO A 773 5.30 -32.67 14.40
C PRO A 773 5.84 -33.50 13.22
N GLU A 774 6.04 -34.80 13.40
CA GLU A 774 6.57 -35.67 12.36
C GLU A 774 5.58 -35.84 11.19
N ALA A 775 4.28 -35.95 11.47
CA ALA A 775 3.25 -35.99 10.43
C ALA A 775 3.15 -34.66 9.66
N ALA A 776 3.29 -33.54 10.37
CA ALA A 776 3.33 -32.23 9.72
C ALA A 776 4.56 -32.08 8.81
N LEU A 777 5.74 -32.47 9.28
CA LEU A 777 6.98 -32.46 8.51
C LEU A 777 6.91 -33.36 7.27
N ALA A 778 6.24 -34.51 7.34
CA ALA A 778 6.04 -35.41 6.20
C ALA A 778 5.19 -34.78 5.06
N ARG A 779 4.38 -33.74 5.36
CA ARG A 779 3.62 -32.98 4.36
C ARG A 779 4.36 -31.69 3.97
N GLY A 780 5.70 -31.74 3.99
CA GLY A 780 6.58 -30.59 3.78
C GLY A 780 6.31 -29.82 2.48
N ASP A 781 6.07 -30.49 1.37
CA ASP A 781 5.85 -29.86 0.06
C ASP A 781 4.49 -29.15 -0.05
N GLU A 782 3.50 -29.58 0.73
CA GLU A 782 2.15 -29.03 0.75
C GLU A 782 1.99 -27.86 1.73
N GLY A 783 3.05 -27.49 2.46
CA GLY A 783 3.00 -26.43 3.48
C GLY A 783 2.48 -26.91 4.85
N GLY A 784 2.36 -28.23 5.04
CA GLY A 784 1.87 -28.83 6.29
C GLY A 784 2.58 -28.33 7.54
N PRO A 785 3.92 -28.21 7.59
CA PRO A 785 4.62 -27.71 8.77
C PRO A 785 4.24 -26.28 9.16
N LYS A 786 4.02 -25.40 8.20
CA LYS A 786 3.66 -23.98 8.44
C LYS A 786 2.22 -23.88 8.94
N LEU A 787 1.27 -24.55 8.25
CA LEU A 787 -0.13 -24.59 8.65
C LEU A 787 -0.30 -25.17 10.05
N TRP A 788 0.40 -26.26 10.34
CA TRP A 788 0.35 -26.93 11.65
C TRP A 788 0.95 -26.04 12.75
N LEU A 789 2.10 -25.39 12.50
CA LEU A 789 2.72 -24.42 13.41
C LEU A 789 1.74 -23.29 13.75
N ILE A 790 1.14 -22.67 12.73
CA ILE A 790 0.17 -21.59 12.89
C ILE A 790 -1.01 -22.06 13.73
N HIS A 791 -1.62 -23.17 13.37
CA HIS A 791 -2.74 -23.74 14.12
C HIS A 791 -2.38 -23.99 15.60
N ARG A 792 -1.25 -24.65 15.88
CA ARG A 792 -0.81 -24.96 17.24
C ARG A 792 -0.60 -23.70 18.09
N LEU A 793 0.06 -22.68 17.52
CA LEU A 793 0.35 -21.44 18.23
C LEU A 793 -0.90 -20.56 18.39
N LEU A 794 -1.79 -20.48 17.41
CA LEU A 794 -3.04 -19.74 17.53
C LEU A 794 -3.96 -20.37 18.58
N GLN A 795 -4.08 -21.72 18.60
CA GLN A 795 -4.82 -22.41 19.65
C GLN A 795 -4.20 -22.16 21.04
N HIS A 796 -2.87 -22.09 21.15
CA HIS A 796 -2.21 -21.76 22.40
C HIS A 796 -2.49 -20.30 22.82
N ARG A 797 -2.39 -19.31 21.89
CA ARG A 797 -2.72 -17.90 22.15
C ARG A 797 -4.16 -17.73 22.65
N ARG A 798 -5.12 -18.43 22.06
CA ARG A 798 -6.54 -18.38 22.50
C ARG A 798 -6.76 -18.94 23.91
N ARG A 799 -6.03 -20.00 24.30
CA ARG A 799 -6.13 -20.61 25.62
C ARG A 799 -5.42 -19.80 26.70
N HIS A 800 -4.37 -19.06 26.34
CA HIS A 800 -3.50 -18.32 27.25
C HIS A 800 -3.36 -16.85 26.86
N PRO A 801 -4.46 -16.07 26.75
CA PRO A 801 -4.44 -14.71 26.22
C PRO A 801 -3.55 -13.75 27.05
N ALA A 802 -3.44 -13.99 28.37
CA ALA A 802 -2.58 -13.19 29.24
C ALA A 802 -1.09 -13.24 28.87
N GLY A 803 -0.62 -14.33 28.28
CA GLY A 803 0.75 -14.48 27.79
C GLY A 803 1.08 -13.68 26.54
N PHE A 804 0.07 -13.10 25.87
CA PHE A 804 0.20 -12.40 24.59
C PHE A 804 -0.44 -11.00 24.60
N GLY A 805 -1.12 -10.64 25.67
CA GLY A 805 -1.79 -9.33 25.83
C GLY A 805 -0.83 -8.17 26.06
N PRO A 806 -1.37 -6.95 26.18
CA PRO A 806 -0.57 -5.72 26.33
C PRO A 806 0.34 -5.72 27.58
N ASP A 807 -0.05 -6.40 28.64
CA ASP A 807 0.73 -6.52 29.89
C ASP A 807 1.83 -7.60 29.81
N SER A 808 1.90 -8.34 28.72
CA SER A 808 2.89 -9.38 28.50
C SER A 808 4.20 -8.77 28.03
N GLY A 809 5.16 -8.60 28.94
CA GLY A 809 6.49 -8.06 28.64
C GLY A 809 7.29 -8.90 27.64
N TYR A 810 8.44 -8.37 27.22
CA TYR A 810 9.40 -9.04 26.34
C TYR A 810 10.79 -8.98 26.97
N GLN A 811 11.44 -10.13 27.12
CA GLN A 811 12.77 -10.21 27.71
C GLN A 811 13.67 -11.16 26.91
N PRO A 812 14.81 -10.67 26.38
CA PRO A 812 15.78 -11.52 25.70
C PRO A 812 16.31 -12.62 26.65
N LEU A 813 16.55 -13.80 26.11
CA LEU A 813 17.28 -14.86 26.80
C LEU A 813 18.73 -14.91 26.31
N PRO A 814 19.71 -15.08 27.21
CA PRO A 814 21.11 -15.28 26.83
C PRO A 814 21.28 -16.56 26.02
N VAL A 815 21.95 -16.43 24.86
CA VAL A 815 22.40 -17.55 24.05
C VAL A 815 23.93 -17.54 24.08
N THR A 816 24.52 -18.70 24.40
CA THR A 816 25.99 -18.86 24.55
C THR A 816 26.49 -20.00 23.65
N GLY A 817 27.82 -20.01 23.38
CA GLY A 817 28.44 -21.04 22.55
C GLY A 817 28.79 -20.57 21.12
N ALA A 818 29.43 -21.46 20.36
CA ALA A 818 30.02 -21.11 19.06
C ALA A 818 29.03 -20.66 17.98
N ARG A 819 27.75 -21.02 18.11
CA ARG A 819 26.67 -20.68 17.18
C ARG A 819 25.63 -19.75 17.81
N ALA A 820 25.98 -19.02 18.85
CA ALA A 820 25.05 -18.11 19.53
C ALA A 820 24.42 -17.07 18.57
N ALA A 821 25.18 -16.57 17.59
CA ALA A 821 24.68 -15.64 16.57
C ALA A 821 23.60 -16.21 15.63
N HIS A 822 23.42 -17.54 15.61
CA HIS A 822 22.45 -18.24 14.76
C HIS A 822 21.11 -18.52 15.45
N ALA A 823 20.91 -18.08 16.70
CA ALA A 823 19.65 -18.23 17.41
C ALA A 823 19.12 -16.89 17.92
N VAL A 824 17.80 -16.80 18.00
CA VAL A 824 17.07 -15.75 18.73
C VAL A 824 16.25 -16.41 19.79
N ALA A 825 16.39 -15.97 21.04
CA ALA A 825 15.67 -16.52 22.18
C ALA A 825 15.13 -15.41 23.10
N PHE A 826 13.89 -15.53 23.56
CA PHE A 826 13.26 -14.57 24.46
C PHE A 826 12.14 -15.21 25.28
N THR A 827 11.73 -14.51 26.33
CA THR A 827 10.52 -14.85 27.11
C THR A 827 9.47 -13.75 27.02
N ARG A 828 8.20 -14.17 27.20
CA ARG A 828 7.08 -13.30 27.51
C ARG A 828 6.66 -13.50 28.96
N THR A 829 6.21 -12.43 29.64
CA THR A 829 5.90 -12.45 31.08
C THR A 829 4.74 -13.36 31.45
N GLY A 830 4.10 -14.02 30.59
CA GLY A 830 3.07 -15.04 30.86
C GLY A 830 3.57 -16.47 30.89
N GLY A 831 4.90 -16.69 31.03
CA GLY A 831 5.45 -18.05 31.09
C GLY A 831 5.64 -18.68 29.70
N LEU A 832 5.94 -17.89 28.68
CA LEU A 832 6.30 -18.38 27.34
C LEU A 832 7.80 -18.15 27.12
N ALA A 833 8.52 -19.14 26.57
CA ALA A 833 9.88 -18.97 26.05
C ALA A 833 9.93 -19.43 24.58
N VAL A 834 10.65 -18.68 23.75
CA VAL A 834 10.71 -18.89 22.29
C VAL A 834 12.17 -19.04 21.89
N VAL A 835 12.47 -20.02 21.02
CA VAL A 835 13.80 -20.22 20.44
C VAL A 835 13.62 -20.49 18.95
N VAL A 836 14.22 -19.62 18.10
CA VAL A 836 14.17 -19.77 16.65
C VAL A 836 15.58 -19.66 16.05
N PRO A 837 15.85 -20.42 14.96
CA PRO A 837 17.11 -20.27 14.20
C PRO A 837 17.07 -19.04 13.31
N ARG A 838 18.24 -18.49 13.02
CA ARG A 838 18.52 -17.50 11.95
C ARG A 838 19.82 -17.86 11.26
N LEU A 839 20.08 -17.30 10.07
CA LEU A 839 21.28 -17.54 9.27
C LEU A 839 21.58 -19.05 9.15
N VAL A 840 20.58 -19.76 8.65
CA VAL A 840 20.52 -21.24 8.68
C VAL A 840 21.54 -21.93 7.76
N THR A 841 22.10 -21.21 6.78
CA THR A 841 23.16 -21.76 5.91
C THR A 841 24.44 -22.01 6.68
N GLY A 842 24.82 -21.09 7.56
CA GLY A 842 26.00 -21.21 8.41
C GLY A 842 25.94 -22.33 9.46
N LEU A 843 24.75 -22.79 9.84
CA LEU A 843 24.59 -23.91 10.78
C LEU A 843 25.03 -25.26 10.19
N VAL A 844 24.92 -25.46 8.87
CA VAL A 844 25.15 -26.76 8.22
C VAL A 844 26.52 -26.87 7.56
N THR A 845 27.21 -25.78 7.28
CA THR A 845 28.54 -25.77 6.60
C THR A 845 29.68 -26.36 7.43
N GLY A 846 29.45 -26.69 8.70
CA GLY A 846 30.44 -27.36 9.56
C GLY A 846 30.61 -28.89 9.33
N LEU A 847 29.83 -29.52 8.46
CA LEU A 847 29.83 -30.97 8.16
C LEU A 847 30.28 -31.22 6.73
N ALA A 848 31.47 -30.69 6.35
CA ALA A 848 32.12 -31.04 5.11
C ALA A 848 32.74 -32.45 5.25
N GLY A 849 32.09 -33.47 4.74
CA GLY A 849 32.61 -34.83 4.69
C GLY A 849 31.57 -35.89 4.34
N GLY A 850 31.13 -35.97 3.10
CA GLY A 850 30.29 -37.08 2.67
C GLY A 850 29.59 -36.84 1.33
N SER A 851 30.32 -36.97 0.22
CA SER A 851 29.70 -37.03 -1.10
C SER A 851 29.14 -38.43 -1.30
N ALA A 852 27.84 -38.61 -1.17
CA ALA A 852 27.08 -39.67 -1.86
C ALA A 852 25.63 -39.67 -1.31
N ASP A 853 24.71 -39.00 -1.99
CA ASP A 853 23.34 -39.40 -2.29
C ASP A 853 22.53 -38.19 -2.83
N LEU A 854 22.98 -37.63 -3.94
CA LEU A 854 22.32 -36.51 -4.64
C LEU A 854 21.22 -36.94 -5.64
N ALA A 855 20.71 -38.17 -5.53
CA ALA A 855 19.83 -38.74 -6.55
C ALA A 855 18.42 -39.14 -6.04
N ARG A 856 17.91 -38.59 -4.94
CA ARG A 856 16.50 -38.81 -4.55
C ARG A 856 15.81 -37.46 -4.30
N GLY A 857 15.03 -37.07 -5.30
CA GLY A 857 14.21 -35.88 -5.25
C GLY A 857 12.98 -36.04 -4.36
N SER A 858 13.14 -35.76 -3.07
CA SER A 858 12.07 -35.32 -2.18
C SER A 858 12.69 -34.34 -1.18
N ALA A 859 12.18 -33.12 -1.13
CA ALA A 859 12.61 -32.11 -0.18
C ALA A 859 12.18 -32.52 1.24
N ASP A 860 12.98 -33.32 1.91
CA ASP A 860 12.67 -33.90 3.23
C ASP A 860 13.05 -32.91 4.35
N LEU A 861 12.05 -32.16 4.85
CA LEU A 861 12.20 -31.33 6.03
C LEU A 861 12.53 -32.12 7.30
N ALA A 862 12.18 -33.42 7.36
CA ALA A 862 12.54 -34.27 8.46
C ALA A 862 14.07 -34.52 8.50
N GLY A 863 14.70 -34.71 7.33
CA GLY A 863 16.17 -34.74 7.21
C GLY A 863 16.81 -33.39 7.58
N GLY A 864 16.19 -32.26 7.18
CA GLY A 864 16.66 -30.91 7.49
C GLY A 864 16.65 -30.57 8.98
N SER A 865 15.69 -31.03 9.75
CA SER A 865 15.64 -30.88 11.21
C SER A 865 16.73 -31.64 11.92
N ALA A 866 17.04 -32.86 11.46
CA ALA A 866 18.14 -33.69 12.01
C ALA A 866 19.54 -33.10 11.70
N ASP A 867 19.72 -32.55 10.50
CA ASP A 867 20.98 -31.88 10.09
C ASP A 867 21.22 -30.58 10.87
N LEU A 868 20.17 -29.81 11.13
CA LEU A 868 20.24 -28.62 11.97
C LEU A 868 20.64 -28.97 13.40
N ALA A 869 20.14 -30.08 13.96
CA ALA A 869 20.49 -30.52 15.32
C ALA A 869 22.02 -30.78 15.47
N GLY A 870 22.68 -31.29 14.44
CA GLY A 870 24.14 -31.46 14.40
C GLY A 870 24.95 -30.18 14.30
N GLY A 871 24.39 -29.10 13.74
CA GLY A 871 25.07 -27.84 13.48
C GLY A 871 25.27 -26.91 14.69
N TRP A 872 24.65 -27.17 15.84
CA TRP A 872 24.59 -26.25 16.97
C TRP A 872 25.85 -26.22 17.88
N ALA A 873 26.78 -27.17 17.73
CA ALA A 873 28.11 -27.15 18.36
C ALA A 873 28.14 -26.71 19.84
N GLY A 874 27.29 -27.29 20.70
CA GLY A 874 27.22 -26.96 22.12
C GLY A 874 26.60 -25.60 22.44
N THR A 875 25.88 -25.00 21.55
CA THR A 875 25.15 -23.74 21.80
C THR A 875 23.99 -23.96 22.78
N MET A 876 23.91 -23.09 23.78
CA MET A 876 23.00 -23.18 24.92
C MET A 876 22.12 -21.94 25.01
N VAL A 877 20.91 -22.09 25.52
CA VAL A 877 20.01 -21.02 25.97
C VAL A 877 19.79 -21.11 27.46
N GLU A 878 19.87 -19.99 28.16
CA GLU A 878 19.57 -19.89 29.59
C GLU A 878 18.07 -19.72 29.81
N LEU A 879 17.36 -20.79 30.09
CA LEU A 879 15.92 -20.76 30.42
C LEU A 879 15.73 -20.38 31.89
N PRO A 880 14.71 -19.58 32.24
CA PRO A 880 14.34 -19.35 33.64
C PRO A 880 14.03 -20.68 34.36
N GLY A 881 14.34 -20.77 35.66
CA GLY A 881 14.12 -21.98 36.43
C GLY A 881 12.67 -22.44 36.44
N GLY A 882 12.44 -23.75 36.55
CA GLY A 882 11.14 -24.43 36.50
C GLY A 882 11.04 -25.42 35.36
N ALA A 883 9.92 -26.12 35.28
CA ALA A 883 9.63 -27.06 34.20
C ALA A 883 8.92 -26.34 33.07
N TRP A 884 9.27 -26.72 31.83
CA TRP A 884 8.71 -26.17 30.59
C TRP A 884 8.20 -27.31 29.69
N THR A 885 7.09 -27.09 29.02
CA THR A 885 6.58 -28.03 28.03
C THR A 885 6.54 -27.36 26.66
N ASP A 886 7.16 -27.97 25.67
CA ASP A 886 7.12 -27.47 24.29
C ASP A 886 5.70 -27.61 23.72
N VAL A 887 5.11 -26.50 23.36
CA VAL A 887 3.74 -26.38 22.80
C VAL A 887 3.60 -27.17 21.50
N LEU A 888 4.68 -27.27 20.74
CA LEU A 888 4.69 -27.94 19.44
C LEU A 888 4.90 -29.45 19.58
N THR A 889 5.87 -29.87 20.34
CA THR A 889 6.29 -31.28 20.39
C THR A 889 5.81 -32.03 21.63
N GLY A 890 5.27 -31.32 22.64
CA GLY A 890 4.90 -31.90 23.93
C GLY A 890 6.10 -32.34 24.80
N GLY A 891 7.34 -32.04 24.33
CA GLY A 891 8.56 -32.41 25.05
C GLY A 891 8.74 -31.59 26.34
N ARG A 892 9.11 -32.26 27.45
CA ARG A 892 9.42 -31.57 28.71
C ARG A 892 10.88 -31.16 28.78
N ILE A 893 11.16 -29.97 29.27
CA ILE A 893 12.48 -29.38 29.40
C ILE A 893 12.59 -28.70 30.77
N ASP A 894 13.64 -28.99 31.54
CA ASP A 894 13.87 -28.28 32.78
C ASP A 894 14.66 -26.97 32.52
N GLY A 895 14.38 -25.94 33.30
CA GLY A 895 15.07 -24.64 33.23
C GLY A 895 16.55 -24.74 33.52
N GLY A 896 17.31 -23.68 33.20
CA GLY A 896 18.77 -23.58 33.25
C GLY A 896 19.38 -23.56 31.86
N ALA A 897 20.68 -23.89 31.79
CA ALA A 897 21.38 -23.96 30.49
C ALA A 897 20.95 -25.17 29.66
N VAL A 898 20.20 -24.95 28.58
CA VAL A 898 19.63 -26.01 27.74
C VAL A 898 20.20 -25.94 26.35
N GLY A 899 20.59 -27.07 25.76
CA GLY A 899 21.16 -27.15 24.41
C GLY A 899 20.11 -26.86 23.34
N VAL A 900 20.40 -25.91 22.45
CA VAL A 900 19.53 -25.56 21.31
C VAL A 900 19.27 -26.78 20.45
N ALA A 901 20.27 -27.62 20.21
CA ALA A 901 20.14 -28.86 19.48
C ALA A 901 19.04 -29.81 20.03
N ALA A 902 18.92 -29.89 21.36
CA ALA A 902 17.91 -30.72 22.02
C ALA A 902 16.49 -30.16 21.84
N MET A 903 16.35 -28.82 21.93
CA MET A 903 15.08 -28.11 21.75
C MET A 903 14.55 -28.25 20.32
N LEU A 904 15.41 -28.10 19.31
CA LEU A 904 15.04 -28.02 17.89
C LEU A 904 15.11 -29.40 17.17
N ARG A 905 15.32 -30.48 17.90
CA ARG A 905 15.54 -31.82 17.29
C ARG A 905 14.32 -32.38 16.53
N ARG A 906 13.09 -32.17 17.08
CA ARG A 906 11.86 -32.72 16.52
C ARG A 906 11.14 -31.74 15.58
N PHE A 907 11.36 -30.44 15.76
CA PHE A 907 10.80 -29.39 14.95
C PHE A 907 11.79 -28.21 14.90
N PRO A 908 11.94 -27.48 13.77
CA PRO A 908 13.03 -26.52 13.62
C PRO A 908 12.88 -25.21 14.41
N VAL A 909 11.82 -25.06 15.20
CA VAL A 909 11.58 -23.97 16.16
C VAL A 909 11.02 -24.54 17.46
N ALA A 910 11.20 -23.83 18.59
CA ALA A 910 10.64 -24.24 19.87
C ALA A 910 9.87 -23.11 20.54
N VAL A 911 8.70 -23.43 21.08
CA VAL A 911 7.85 -22.53 21.86
C VAL A 911 7.45 -23.27 23.14
N LEU A 912 8.01 -22.82 24.24
CA LEU A 912 7.91 -23.49 25.54
C LEU A 912 6.92 -22.75 26.44
N ALA A 913 5.96 -23.46 26.99
CA ALA A 913 5.06 -22.98 28.02
C ALA A 913 5.54 -23.45 29.41
N ARG A 914 5.62 -22.56 30.39
CA ARG A 914 6.00 -22.90 31.76
C ARG A 914 4.90 -23.72 32.42
N GLU A 915 5.27 -24.82 33.07
CA GLU A 915 4.33 -25.59 33.88
C GLU A 915 3.97 -24.76 35.12
N ALA A 916 2.68 -24.79 35.52
CA ALA A 916 2.16 -24.03 36.65
C ALA A 916 2.70 -24.53 38.00
#